data_5decc6c2a3f8516930fca52dd0cf1bb6
#
_entry.id   5decc6c2a3f8516930fca52dd0cf1bb6
#
_cell.length_a   1.000
_cell.length_b   1.000
_cell.length_c   1.000
_cell.angle_alpha   90.00
_cell.angle_beta   90.00
_cell.angle_gamma   90.00
#
_symmetry.space_group_name_H-M   'P 1'
#
loop_
_entity.id
_entity.type
_entity.pdbx_description
1 polymer ?
#
loop_
_entity_poly.entity_id
_entity_poly.type
_entity_poly.pdbx_seq_one_letter_code
_entity_poly.pdbx_strand_id
1 'polypeptide(L)'
;MSPFRSMTKACAPRWAPSVQFLFHAAQEIVQQVRHGIHFEQAGRHAAERQRNPPGQAFDDCKNLLYYFYDEDGGFIFKTEPNPNKVLADERSNVPPDDARRQVEKVVAEVLGPSGLFNVNLYGFYDNRIKEPGDVADDARLQLVALSPRVTLSQGKPTGKAGDSIREIGNNYGKKHRMNRNRVLFMAPDSAHIANAVSRASDWLAAERVMENTGLMGRFSESQRDTIKDKRTGAANDTRDHVRKAYNTILLPTGGLERELFELSHVPPNKTVLQQAEDDLLSKGKLHRQFNPDLFASRWESLWLKTATVITTEDLWDKFARREDAPILTSVHVLQETIRQGVERELFGYGLLLDADQDKLKAASYARGKVYFGEFDAVEMREVEISQRAVLLRAAQVQAQFPAISPEEVGMVFHGERQTVEMAFGDARRSAAIQGMVYKGAFFEAVCAGVKAGLFGYTSAPNVPVLRGPDADIASHDIRFSGWLIGENVPLPVTADEIARLMPADGRIAVETLFQNAVNQYGTERVNEQALTSAIQRCIREQRFGFAPTATASVAFDLREFSLRGFLGQPAALPPGTRVIRFQGAVTPIELASILQTATALSRLGQSQLHLALKLELTGEINGHSVTVSLTQLKQRAATLRIEDSEG
;
A
#
# COMPACT_ATOMS: atom_id res chain seq x y z
N MET A 1 56.15 -15.54 57.36
CA MET A 1 55.58 -14.23 57.86
C MET A 1 54.64 -13.74 56.81
N SER A 2 53.35 -13.74 57.12
CA SER A 2 52.26 -13.54 56.23
C SER A 2 52.03 -12.05 55.88
N PRO A 3 51.86 -11.64 54.65
CA PRO A 3 51.56 -10.24 54.25
C PRO A 3 50.26 -9.69 54.84
N PHE A 4 49.45 -10.51 55.49
CA PHE A 4 48.18 -10.09 56.12
C PHE A 4 48.34 -9.28 57.40
N ARG A 5 49.52 -9.28 58.05
CA ARG A 5 49.74 -8.48 59.32
C ARG A 5 49.99 -6.98 59.10
N SER A 6 50.34 -6.55 57.89
CA SER A 6 50.62 -5.14 57.60
C SER A 6 49.37 -4.35 57.13
N MET A 7 48.32 -5.01 56.67
CA MET A 7 47.08 -4.34 56.21
C MET A 7 46.11 -4.00 57.35
N THR A 8 46.24 -4.64 58.53
CA THR A 8 45.29 -4.46 59.63
C THR A 8 45.49 -3.18 60.50
N LYS A 9 46.59 -2.42 60.28
CA LYS A 9 46.85 -1.20 61.08
C LYS A 9 46.60 0.12 60.30
N ALA A 10 46.39 0.14 59.06
CA ALA A 10 46.31 1.37 58.24
C ALA A 10 44.89 1.78 57.74
N CYS A 11 43.89 0.91 57.89
CA CYS A 11 42.58 1.17 57.31
C CYS A 11 41.38 0.85 58.22
N ALA A 12 41.47 1.22 59.46
CA ALA A 12 40.33 1.13 60.38
C ALA A 12 39.89 2.53 60.77
N PRO A 13 39.08 3.23 60.05
CA PRO A 13 37.69 3.46 60.42
C PRO A 13 36.75 3.81 59.26
N ARG A 14 35.76 3.07 59.07
CA ARG A 14 34.45 3.39 58.41
C ARG A 14 33.89 2.25 57.54
N TRP A 15 34.08 1.03 57.99
CA TRP A 15 33.37 -0.09 57.38
C TRP A 15 32.03 -0.23 58.10
N ALA A 16 30.94 -0.37 57.32
CA ALA A 16 29.64 -0.68 57.90
C ALA A 16 29.76 -1.94 58.77
N PRO A 17 29.02 -2.08 59.88
CA PRO A 17 29.14 -3.21 60.81
C PRO A 17 29.05 -4.59 60.13
N SER A 18 28.34 -4.67 59.00
CA SER A 18 28.24 -5.89 58.16
C SER A 18 29.55 -6.31 57.52
N VAL A 19 30.41 -5.37 57.13
CA VAL A 19 31.70 -5.67 56.47
C VAL A 19 32.76 -6.05 57.50
N GLN A 20 32.72 -5.45 58.68
CA GLN A 20 33.58 -5.85 59.83
C GLN A 20 33.21 -7.26 60.28
N PHE A 21 31.92 -7.62 60.29
CA PHE A 21 31.47 -8.95 60.68
C PHE A 21 31.91 -10.00 59.62
N LEU A 22 31.81 -9.68 58.33
CA LEU A 22 32.28 -10.56 57.23
C LEU A 22 33.79 -10.73 57.25
N PHE A 23 34.55 -9.70 57.64
CA PHE A 23 36.01 -9.80 57.80
C PHE A 23 36.40 -10.67 58.98
N HIS A 24 35.68 -10.59 60.10
CA HIS A 24 35.87 -11.48 61.22
C HIS A 24 35.42 -12.90 60.96
N ALA A 25 34.28 -13.08 60.30
CA ALA A 25 33.82 -14.38 59.83
C ALA A 25 34.82 -15.02 58.84
N ALA A 26 35.38 -14.24 57.91
CA ALA A 26 36.41 -14.71 57.00
C ALA A 26 37.71 -15.11 57.70
N GLN A 27 38.12 -14.40 58.80
CA GLN A 27 39.27 -14.80 59.61
C GLN A 27 39.00 -16.05 60.45
N GLU A 28 37.82 -16.24 61.01
CA GLU A 28 37.40 -17.48 61.64
C GLU A 28 37.34 -18.65 60.70
N ILE A 29 36.82 -18.44 59.48
CA ILE A 29 36.72 -19.42 58.43
C ILE A 29 38.12 -19.86 57.96
N VAL A 30 39.06 -18.94 57.76
CA VAL A 30 40.45 -19.26 57.40
C VAL A 30 41.12 -20.08 58.51
N GLN A 31 40.79 -19.85 59.82
CA GLN A 31 41.27 -20.70 60.92
C GLN A 31 40.56 -22.06 60.92
N GLN A 32 39.29 -22.18 60.58
CA GLN A 32 38.52 -23.44 60.55
C GLN A 32 38.83 -24.28 59.33
N VAL A 33 39.12 -23.70 58.15
CA VAL A 33 39.59 -24.39 56.97
C VAL A 33 40.95 -25.08 57.20
N ARG A 34 41.79 -24.53 58.06
CA ARG A 34 43.02 -25.23 58.53
C ARG A 34 42.72 -26.50 59.32
N HIS A 35 41.47 -26.70 59.80
CA HIS A 35 41.07 -27.86 60.61
C HIS A 35 40.02 -28.76 59.95
N GLY A 36 39.77 -28.61 58.66
CA GLY A 36 38.98 -29.57 57.88
C GLY A 36 37.48 -29.64 58.15
N ILE A 37 36.87 -28.52 58.60
CA ILE A 37 35.43 -28.50 58.91
C ILE A 37 34.63 -27.87 57.73
N HIS A 38 33.63 -28.59 57.27
CA HIS A 38 32.77 -28.18 56.18
C HIS A 38 31.96 -26.89 56.46
N PHE A 39 31.89 -25.98 55.50
CA PHE A 39 31.32 -24.63 55.53
C PHE A 39 29.78 -24.55 55.77
N GLU A 40 29.08 -25.67 55.57
CA GLU A 40 27.61 -25.73 55.67
C GLU A 40 27.04 -25.40 57.07
N GLN A 41 27.80 -25.63 58.13
CA GLN A 41 27.33 -25.34 59.51
C GLN A 41 27.53 -23.89 59.93
N ALA A 42 28.59 -23.23 59.47
CA ALA A 42 28.87 -21.85 59.85
C ALA A 42 27.87 -20.84 59.20
N GLY A 43 27.39 -21.13 57.97
CA GLY A 43 26.41 -20.28 57.28
C GLY A 43 25.03 -20.26 57.93
N ARG A 44 24.59 -21.36 58.54
CA ARG A 44 23.27 -21.44 59.19
C ARG A 44 23.20 -20.61 60.50
N HIS A 45 24.26 -20.57 61.29
CA HIS A 45 24.31 -19.79 62.54
C HIS A 45 24.50 -18.27 62.33
N ALA A 46 25.06 -17.85 61.20
CA ALA A 46 25.16 -16.42 60.83
C ALA A 46 23.82 -15.84 60.31
N ALA A 47 23.01 -16.68 59.64
CA ALA A 47 21.74 -16.29 59.07
C ALA A 47 20.64 -15.94 60.09
N GLU A 48 20.73 -16.49 61.32
CA GLU A 48 19.72 -16.25 62.36
C GLU A 48 19.86 -14.87 63.05
N ARG A 49 20.95 -14.15 62.83
CA ARG A 49 21.25 -12.90 63.58
C ARG A 49 21.07 -11.60 62.83
N GLN A 50 20.78 -11.59 61.53
CA GLN A 50 20.58 -10.31 60.78
C GLN A 50 19.46 -10.39 59.77
N ARG A 51 18.76 -9.23 59.61
CA ARG A 51 17.56 -9.04 58.75
C ARG A 51 17.81 -9.05 57.23
N ASN A 52 19.00 -9.34 56.74
CA ASN A 52 19.30 -9.49 55.32
C ASN A 52 19.36 -10.95 54.92
N PRO A 53 18.72 -11.37 53.79
CA PRO A 53 18.79 -12.76 53.35
C PRO A 53 20.26 -13.14 53.07
N PRO A 54 20.72 -14.33 53.54
CA PRO A 54 22.10 -14.77 53.37
C PRO A 54 22.61 -14.74 51.94
N GLY A 55 21.72 -14.96 50.95
CA GLY A 55 22.05 -14.93 49.53
C GLY A 55 22.64 -13.61 49.05
N GLN A 56 22.09 -12.49 49.51
CA GLN A 56 22.57 -11.16 49.08
C GLN A 56 23.98 -10.84 49.61
N ALA A 57 24.27 -11.25 50.84
CA ALA A 57 25.60 -11.06 51.41
C ALA A 57 26.67 -11.91 50.70
N PHE A 58 26.32 -13.11 50.25
CA PHE A 58 27.24 -13.95 49.45
C PHE A 58 27.42 -13.44 48.05
N ASP A 59 26.39 -12.91 47.41
CA ASP A 59 26.51 -12.28 46.11
C ASP A 59 27.35 -11.00 46.18
N ASP A 60 27.22 -10.21 47.25
CA ASP A 60 28.09 -9.07 47.49
C ASP A 60 29.55 -9.52 47.70
N CYS A 61 29.80 -10.63 48.38
CA CYS A 61 31.14 -11.20 48.53
C CYS A 61 31.75 -11.67 47.21
N LYS A 62 30.98 -12.28 46.30
CA LYS A 62 31.45 -12.65 44.98
C LYS A 62 31.96 -11.44 44.20
N ASN A 63 31.30 -10.32 44.35
CA ASN A 63 31.63 -9.09 43.63
C ASN A 63 32.71 -8.25 44.32
N LEU A 64 32.91 -8.41 45.62
CA LEU A 64 33.82 -7.60 46.44
C LEU A 64 35.17 -8.27 46.73
N LEU A 65 35.23 -9.61 46.74
CA LEU A 65 36.44 -10.33 47.18
C LEU A 65 37.19 -10.96 46.01
N TYR A 66 38.50 -10.70 45.89
CA TYR A 66 39.38 -11.15 44.82
C TYR A 66 39.58 -12.66 44.75
N TYR A 67 39.45 -13.39 45.83
CA TYR A 67 39.78 -14.82 45.94
C TYR A 67 38.61 -15.68 46.40
N PHE A 68 37.37 -15.18 46.32
CA PHE A 68 36.15 -15.84 46.77
C PHE A 68 35.34 -16.35 45.59
N TYR A 69 34.96 -17.62 45.59
CA TYR A 69 34.33 -18.35 44.50
C TYR A 69 33.09 -19.11 44.96
N ASP A 70 32.15 -19.29 44.10
CA ASP A 70 30.97 -20.13 44.20
C ASP A 70 31.20 -21.36 43.32
N GLU A 71 31.38 -22.55 43.90
CA GLU A 71 31.55 -23.79 43.18
C GLU A 71 30.81 -24.94 43.88
N ASP A 72 30.13 -25.78 43.08
CA ASP A 72 29.43 -27.01 43.49
C ASP A 72 28.50 -26.82 44.71
N GLY A 73 27.79 -25.67 44.82
CA GLY A 73 26.88 -25.37 45.89
C GLY A 73 27.55 -24.91 47.20
N GLY A 74 28.82 -24.53 47.15
CA GLY A 74 29.58 -23.98 48.26
C GLY A 74 30.45 -22.80 47.88
N PHE A 75 31.00 -22.09 48.87
CA PHE A 75 31.89 -20.95 48.68
C PHE A 75 33.30 -21.31 49.12
N ILE A 76 34.29 -21.04 48.27
CA ILE A 76 35.70 -21.37 48.53
C ILE A 76 36.61 -20.18 48.27
N PHE A 77 37.74 -20.13 48.96
CA PHE A 77 38.82 -19.20 48.64
C PHE A 77 39.90 -19.92 47.85
N LYS A 78 40.23 -19.34 46.68
CA LYS A 78 41.33 -19.82 45.85
C LYS A 78 42.50 -18.85 45.84
N THR A 79 43.67 -19.32 45.40
CA THR A 79 44.85 -18.48 45.20
C THR A 79 44.80 -17.68 43.89
N GLU A 80 43.89 -18.05 42.99
CA GLU A 80 43.66 -17.40 41.72
C GLU A 80 42.71 -16.16 41.88
N PRO A 81 42.88 -15.12 41.09
CA PRO A 81 41.98 -13.95 41.15
C PRO A 81 40.55 -14.31 40.73
N ASN A 82 39.54 -13.76 41.40
CA ASN A 82 38.15 -13.92 41.03
C ASN A 82 37.84 -13.05 39.79
N PRO A 83 37.46 -13.66 38.63
CA PRO A 83 37.13 -12.91 37.41
C PRO A 83 36.06 -11.85 37.63
N ASN A 84 35.02 -12.13 38.43
CA ASN A 84 33.95 -11.19 38.70
C ASN A 84 34.44 -9.92 39.40
N LYS A 85 35.29 -10.08 40.39
CA LYS A 85 35.88 -8.95 41.11
C LYS A 85 36.80 -8.13 40.24
N VAL A 86 37.66 -8.80 39.46
CA VAL A 86 38.57 -8.13 38.51
C VAL A 86 37.77 -7.33 37.48
N LEU A 87 36.69 -7.89 36.92
CA LEU A 87 35.82 -7.17 35.98
C LEU A 87 35.10 -6.01 36.65
N ALA A 88 34.63 -6.15 37.89
CA ALA A 88 33.95 -5.07 38.62
C ALA A 88 34.90 -3.90 38.93
N ASP A 89 36.14 -4.20 39.31
CA ASP A 89 37.15 -3.18 39.53
C ASP A 89 37.53 -2.46 38.24
N GLU A 90 37.76 -3.21 37.17
CA GLU A 90 38.09 -2.61 35.87
C GLU A 90 36.93 -1.80 35.30
N ARG A 91 35.67 -2.25 35.53
CA ARG A 91 34.47 -1.48 35.17
C ARG A 91 34.47 -0.09 35.86
N SER A 92 34.87 -0.02 37.11
CA SER A 92 34.96 1.25 37.86
C SER A 92 36.02 2.20 37.29
N ASN A 93 37.00 1.64 36.56
CA ASN A 93 38.08 2.38 35.92
C ASN A 93 37.71 2.81 34.49
N VAL A 94 36.59 2.35 33.92
CA VAL A 94 36.13 2.76 32.59
C VAL A 94 35.57 4.18 32.64
N PRO A 95 36.17 5.14 31.91
CA PRO A 95 35.65 6.51 31.87
C PRO A 95 34.23 6.50 31.26
N PRO A 96 33.26 7.23 31.82
CA PRO A 96 31.89 7.29 31.32
C PRO A 96 31.80 7.73 29.84
N ASP A 97 32.73 8.57 29.39
CA ASP A 97 32.76 9.03 28.00
C ASP A 97 33.23 7.93 27.04
N ASP A 98 34.12 7.02 27.44
CA ASP A 98 34.51 5.88 26.63
C ASP A 98 33.33 4.93 26.43
N ALA A 99 32.55 4.64 27.47
CA ALA A 99 31.35 3.84 27.37
C ALA A 99 30.31 4.49 26.43
N ARG A 100 30.14 5.82 26.52
CA ARG A 100 29.24 6.56 25.59
C ARG A 100 29.73 6.50 24.15
N ARG A 101 31.04 6.67 23.91
CA ARG A 101 31.63 6.53 22.55
C ARG A 101 31.43 5.13 22.00
N GLN A 102 31.55 4.10 22.86
CA GLN A 102 31.29 2.72 22.44
C GLN A 102 29.83 2.52 22.06
N VAL A 103 28.87 3.10 22.82
CA VAL A 103 27.45 3.10 22.44
C VAL A 103 27.23 3.82 21.11
N GLU A 104 27.88 4.97 20.86
CA GLU A 104 27.78 5.69 19.58
C GLU A 104 28.25 4.84 18.39
N LYS A 105 29.33 4.07 18.55
CA LYS A 105 29.79 3.12 17.52
C LYS A 105 28.76 2.01 17.27
N VAL A 106 28.21 1.46 18.34
CA VAL A 106 27.16 0.42 18.26
C VAL A 106 25.90 0.97 17.60
N VAL A 107 25.52 2.24 17.86
CA VAL A 107 24.38 2.86 17.16
C VAL A 107 24.59 2.88 15.65
N ALA A 108 25.76 3.31 15.19
CA ALA A 108 26.07 3.32 13.75
C ALA A 108 26.00 1.92 13.12
N GLU A 109 26.49 0.89 13.84
CA GLU A 109 26.41 -0.51 13.43
C GLU A 109 24.96 -1.02 13.38
N VAL A 110 24.18 -0.77 14.43
CA VAL A 110 22.82 -1.29 14.62
C VAL A 110 21.81 -0.61 13.72
N LEU A 111 21.96 0.68 13.45
CA LEU A 111 21.13 1.40 12.49
C LEU A 111 21.29 0.77 11.11
N GLY A 112 22.52 0.50 10.70
CA GLY A 112 22.86 -0.08 9.40
C GLY A 112 22.62 0.87 8.22
N PRO A 113 22.83 0.38 6.99
CA PRO A 113 22.58 1.16 5.78
C PRO A 113 21.08 1.24 5.49
N SER A 114 20.68 2.28 4.78
CA SER A 114 19.33 2.50 4.27
C SER A 114 19.33 2.63 2.75
N GLY A 115 18.32 2.06 2.11
CA GLY A 115 18.04 2.27 0.68
C GLY A 115 17.19 3.51 0.39
N LEU A 116 16.45 3.99 1.38
CA LEU A 116 15.50 5.11 1.23
C LEU A 116 16.02 6.41 1.83
N PHE A 117 16.74 6.32 2.95
CA PHE A 117 17.13 7.51 3.72
C PHE A 117 18.58 7.90 3.49
N ASN A 118 18.82 9.21 3.35
CA ASN A 118 20.11 9.78 3.63
C ASN A 118 20.27 9.93 5.16
N VAL A 119 21.09 9.07 5.76
CA VAL A 119 21.20 8.96 7.22
C VAL A 119 22.19 9.98 7.75
N ASN A 120 21.73 10.82 8.66
CA ASN A 120 22.50 11.87 9.31
C ASN A 120 22.65 11.55 10.81
N LEU A 121 23.86 11.17 11.24
CA LEU A 121 24.18 10.94 12.66
C LEU A 121 24.47 12.27 13.33
N TYR A 122 23.47 12.92 13.92
CA TYR A 122 23.56 14.27 14.46
C TYR A 122 24.08 14.30 15.89
N GLY A 123 25.14 15.08 16.12
CA GLY A 123 25.72 15.28 17.46
C GLY A 123 26.58 14.13 17.97
N PHE A 124 26.92 13.14 17.15
CA PHE A 124 27.85 12.06 17.48
C PHE A 124 29.29 12.58 17.61
N TYR A 125 30.08 11.98 18.48
CA TYR A 125 31.42 12.48 18.79
C TYR A 125 32.35 12.50 17.57
N ASP A 126 32.37 11.40 16.84
CA ASP A 126 33.26 11.21 15.67
C ASP A 126 32.63 11.70 14.36
N ASN A 127 31.44 12.30 14.37
CA ASN A 127 30.76 12.76 13.17
C ASN A 127 30.88 14.29 13.00
N ARG A 128 30.84 14.74 11.75
CA ARG A 128 30.90 16.16 11.37
C ARG A 128 29.55 16.86 11.44
N ILE A 129 28.44 16.10 11.46
CA ILE A 129 27.07 16.64 11.48
C ILE A 129 26.72 17.10 12.90
N LYS A 130 26.91 18.39 13.18
CA LYS A 130 26.72 19.00 14.50
C LYS A 130 25.81 20.21 14.52
N GLU A 131 25.59 20.82 13.36
CA GLU A 131 24.75 21.99 13.21
C GLU A 131 23.55 21.68 12.26
N PRO A 132 22.44 22.41 12.38
CA PRO A 132 21.27 22.22 11.49
C PRO A 132 21.61 22.38 10.02
N GLY A 133 22.62 23.18 9.68
CA GLY A 133 23.09 23.38 8.30
C GLY A 133 23.85 22.21 7.70
N ASP A 134 24.29 21.27 8.52
CA ASP A 134 24.99 20.06 8.05
C ASP A 134 24.00 19.01 7.49
N VAL A 135 22.71 19.09 7.85
CA VAL A 135 21.65 18.24 7.32
C VAL A 135 21.12 18.86 6.04
N ALA A 136 21.31 18.21 4.90
CA ALA A 136 20.93 18.75 3.59
C ALA A 136 19.45 19.17 3.52
N ASP A 137 19.18 20.26 2.77
CA ASP A 137 17.83 20.72 2.44
C ASP A 137 17.55 20.47 0.96
N ASP A 138 17.43 19.21 0.61
CA ASP A 138 17.19 18.75 -0.76
C ASP A 138 15.95 17.84 -0.86
N ALA A 139 15.65 17.35 -2.05
CA ALA A 139 14.49 16.53 -2.31
C ALA A 139 14.60 15.09 -1.78
N ARG A 140 15.78 14.66 -1.28
CA ARG A 140 15.96 13.31 -0.72
C ARG A 140 15.37 13.21 0.67
N LEU A 141 14.95 12.01 1.05
CA LEU A 141 14.52 11.74 2.42
C LEU A 141 15.73 11.77 3.36
N GLN A 142 15.73 12.70 4.30
CA GLN A 142 16.74 12.82 5.35
C GLN A 142 16.23 12.14 6.61
N LEU A 143 16.97 11.18 7.16
CA LEU A 143 16.73 10.64 8.49
C LEU A 143 17.82 11.15 9.43
N VAL A 144 17.45 11.93 10.41
CA VAL A 144 18.36 12.48 11.42
C VAL A 144 18.29 11.62 12.66
N ALA A 145 19.29 10.77 12.89
CA ALA A 145 19.44 10.00 14.10
C ALA A 145 20.20 10.86 15.13
N LEU A 146 19.53 11.18 16.24
CA LEU A 146 20.13 11.97 17.32
C LEU A 146 21.12 11.11 18.12
N SER A 147 22.22 11.74 18.57
CA SER A 147 23.22 11.10 19.42
C SER A 147 22.61 10.54 20.71
N PRO A 148 23.16 9.45 21.28
CA PRO A 148 22.77 8.93 22.60
C PRO A 148 22.83 9.94 23.75
N ARG A 149 23.45 11.10 23.52
CA ARG A 149 23.49 12.22 24.48
C ARG A 149 22.24 13.09 24.47
N VAL A 150 21.38 12.93 23.45
CA VAL A 150 20.17 13.73 23.21
C VAL A 150 18.98 12.77 23.11
N THR A 151 18.41 12.45 24.27
CA THR A 151 17.39 11.40 24.41
C THR A 151 15.98 11.96 24.56
N LEU A 152 14.98 11.14 24.20
CA LEU A 152 13.58 11.38 24.56
C LEU A 152 13.39 11.20 26.07
N SER A 153 12.58 12.05 26.67
CA SER A 153 12.16 11.90 28.06
C SER A 153 10.76 11.29 28.12
N GLN A 154 10.64 10.09 28.68
CA GLN A 154 9.37 9.35 28.72
C GLN A 154 8.71 9.23 27.34
N GLY A 155 9.51 8.92 26.32
CA GLY A 155 9.06 8.79 24.94
C GLY A 155 8.71 10.11 24.24
N LYS A 156 8.86 11.29 24.89
CA LYS A 156 8.50 12.59 24.31
C LYS A 156 9.74 13.42 23.95
N PRO A 157 9.69 14.16 22.84
CA PRO A 157 10.78 15.05 22.40
C PRO A 157 10.76 16.35 23.20
N THR A 158 11.23 16.30 24.45
CA THR A 158 11.33 17.45 25.36
C THR A 158 12.78 17.85 25.59
N GLY A 159 13.00 19.07 26.11
CA GLY A 159 14.33 19.59 26.41
C GLY A 159 15.25 19.60 25.17
N LYS A 160 16.50 19.19 25.32
CA LYS A 160 17.51 19.22 24.24
C LYS A 160 17.08 18.46 22.99
N ALA A 161 16.39 17.32 23.14
CA ALA A 161 15.91 16.56 21.99
C ALA A 161 14.84 17.35 21.22
N GLY A 162 13.85 17.90 21.92
CA GLY A 162 12.82 18.72 21.31
C GLY A 162 13.38 19.99 20.64
N ASP A 163 14.38 20.62 21.27
CA ASP A 163 15.02 21.81 20.69
C ASP A 163 15.80 21.47 19.43
N SER A 164 16.62 20.42 19.44
CA SER A 164 17.36 19.96 18.26
C SER A 164 16.43 19.57 17.10
N ILE A 165 15.36 18.80 17.38
CA ILE A 165 14.37 18.39 16.38
C ILE A 165 13.69 19.61 15.76
N ARG A 166 13.29 20.58 16.60
CA ARG A 166 12.64 21.80 16.13
C ARG A 166 13.60 22.68 15.32
N GLU A 167 14.82 22.83 15.79
CA GLU A 167 15.85 23.63 15.12
C GLU A 167 16.20 23.05 13.75
N ILE A 168 16.54 21.76 13.67
CA ILE A 168 16.89 21.09 12.41
C ILE A 168 15.68 21.02 11.46
N GLY A 169 14.48 20.75 12.01
CA GLY A 169 13.25 20.66 11.21
C GLY A 169 12.84 21.98 10.56
N ASN A 170 13.10 23.10 11.22
CA ASN A 170 12.70 24.43 10.75
C ASN A 170 13.82 25.18 10.02
N ASN A 171 15.09 24.88 10.30
CA ASN A 171 16.21 25.68 9.83
C ASN A 171 17.22 24.83 9.05
N TYR A 172 17.83 25.48 8.07
CA TYR A 172 19.00 25.03 7.34
C TYR A 172 20.09 26.11 7.48
N GLY A 173 20.96 25.95 8.45
CA GLY A 173 21.86 27.00 8.89
C GLY A 173 21.09 28.24 9.37
N LYS A 174 21.35 29.40 8.76
CA LYS A 174 20.68 30.67 9.09
C LYS A 174 19.37 30.90 8.30
N LYS A 175 18.98 29.99 7.42
CA LYS A 175 17.79 30.09 6.57
C LYS A 175 16.70 29.15 7.08
N HIS A 176 15.45 29.45 6.76
CA HIS A 176 14.37 28.49 6.96
C HIS A 176 14.55 27.30 6.02
N ARG A 177 14.31 26.10 6.56
CA ARG A 177 14.30 24.87 5.77
C ARG A 177 13.11 24.87 4.82
N MET A 178 13.36 24.59 3.56
CA MET A 178 12.32 24.52 2.53
C MET A 178 11.66 23.13 2.51
N ASN A 179 12.44 22.05 2.50
CA ASN A 179 11.94 20.70 2.32
C ASN A 179 11.62 20.02 3.67
N ARG A 180 10.74 20.64 4.46
CA ARG A 180 10.42 20.19 5.82
C ARG A 180 9.75 18.82 5.87
N ASN A 181 9.00 18.45 4.85
CA ASN A 181 8.36 17.14 4.74
C ASN A 181 9.35 16.02 4.35
N ARG A 182 10.60 16.38 4.06
CA ARG A 182 11.66 15.42 3.71
C ARG A 182 12.58 15.06 4.87
N VAL A 183 12.33 15.60 6.08
CA VAL A 183 13.19 15.39 7.25
C VAL A 183 12.44 14.64 8.34
N LEU A 184 12.88 13.42 8.58
CA LEU A 184 12.42 12.54 9.65
C LEU A 184 13.48 12.49 10.74
N PHE A 185 13.08 12.23 11.97
CA PHE A 185 14.01 12.10 13.08
C PHE A 185 13.88 10.73 13.74
N MET A 186 14.99 10.23 14.24
CA MET A 186 15.05 9.07 15.13
C MET A 186 15.78 9.49 16.41
N ALA A 187 15.09 9.46 17.51
CA ALA A 187 15.62 9.90 18.79
C ALA A 187 15.56 8.75 19.82
N PRO A 188 16.66 8.52 20.56
CA PRO A 188 16.74 7.38 21.45
C PRO A 188 15.99 7.58 22.77
N ASP A 189 15.42 6.50 23.30
CA ASP A 189 14.84 6.45 24.64
C ASP A 189 15.93 6.52 25.72
N SER A 190 15.71 7.35 26.75
CA SER A 190 16.70 7.62 27.79
C SER A 190 17.01 6.40 28.68
N ALA A 191 16.00 5.59 29.01
CA ALA A 191 16.18 4.43 29.90
C ALA A 191 16.99 3.33 29.22
N HIS A 192 16.69 3.06 27.95
CA HIS A 192 17.44 2.08 27.17
C HIS A 192 18.88 2.53 26.90
N ILE A 193 19.12 3.83 26.67
CA ILE A 193 20.49 4.36 26.52
C ILE A 193 21.28 4.23 27.84
N ALA A 194 20.68 4.52 28.99
CA ALA A 194 21.35 4.35 30.27
C ALA A 194 21.80 2.90 30.47
N ASN A 195 20.93 1.93 30.13
CA ASN A 195 21.27 0.51 30.18
C ASN A 195 22.38 0.16 29.19
N ALA A 196 22.29 0.65 27.94
CA ALA A 196 23.33 0.44 26.93
C ALA A 196 24.69 0.95 27.38
N VAL A 197 24.77 2.14 28.00
CA VAL A 197 26.02 2.70 28.53
C VAL A 197 26.57 1.84 29.69
N SER A 198 25.69 1.35 30.56
CA SER A 198 26.08 0.45 31.63
C SER A 198 26.69 -0.85 31.08
N ARG A 199 26.04 -1.49 30.08
CA ARG A 199 26.57 -2.69 29.45
C ARG A 199 27.83 -2.45 28.62
N ALA A 200 27.94 -1.30 27.96
CA ALA A 200 29.17 -0.90 27.29
C ALA A 200 30.34 -0.74 28.24
N SER A 201 30.10 -0.28 29.50
CA SER A 201 31.14 -0.25 30.54
C SER A 201 31.59 -1.67 30.91
N ASP A 202 30.65 -2.63 31.05
CA ASP A 202 30.97 -4.04 31.29
C ASP A 202 31.79 -4.63 30.12
N TRP A 203 31.41 -4.33 28.91
CA TRP A 203 32.12 -4.75 27.68
C TRP A 203 33.55 -4.24 27.66
N LEU A 204 33.74 -2.92 27.81
CA LEU A 204 35.07 -2.29 27.80
C LEU A 204 35.96 -2.78 28.93
N ALA A 205 35.39 -3.02 30.11
CA ALA A 205 36.11 -3.61 31.23
C ALA A 205 36.65 -5.01 30.88
N ALA A 206 35.81 -5.85 30.29
CA ALA A 206 36.21 -7.19 29.87
C ALA A 206 37.28 -7.14 28.74
N GLU A 207 37.20 -6.21 27.81
CA GLU A 207 38.22 -6.02 26.76
C GLU A 207 39.56 -5.61 27.40
N ARG A 208 39.58 -4.64 28.28
CA ARG A 208 40.80 -4.22 28.98
C ARG A 208 41.46 -5.36 29.78
N VAL A 209 40.63 -6.17 30.46
CA VAL A 209 41.12 -7.37 31.18
C VAL A 209 41.74 -8.36 30.19
N MET A 210 41.09 -8.60 29.04
CA MET A 210 41.59 -9.53 28.01
C MET A 210 42.86 -9.01 27.34
N GLU A 211 43.03 -7.73 27.14
CA GLU A 211 44.22 -7.08 26.58
C GLU A 211 45.42 -7.17 27.55
N ASN A 212 45.15 -7.26 28.86
CA ASN A 212 46.20 -7.39 29.89
C ASN A 212 46.71 -8.84 29.95
N THR A 213 47.72 -9.13 29.14
CA THR A 213 48.31 -10.48 29.04
C THR A 213 48.86 -11.00 30.36
N GLY A 214 49.42 -10.11 31.22
CA GLY A 214 49.93 -10.46 32.54
C GLY A 214 48.84 -10.90 33.50
N LEU A 215 47.69 -10.25 33.42
CA LEU A 215 46.51 -10.59 34.22
C LEU A 215 45.84 -11.87 33.68
N MET A 216 45.66 -11.95 32.36
CA MET A 216 45.10 -13.15 31.71
C MET A 216 45.91 -14.40 31.95
N GLY A 217 47.26 -14.30 32.08
CA GLY A 217 48.12 -15.40 32.45
C GLY A 217 47.89 -15.99 33.83
N ARG A 218 47.23 -15.24 34.75
CA ARG A 218 46.91 -15.69 36.11
C ARG A 218 45.56 -16.42 36.21
N PHE A 219 44.76 -16.41 35.16
CA PHE A 219 43.46 -17.09 35.11
C PHE A 219 43.60 -18.50 34.54
N SER A 220 42.84 -19.44 35.09
CA SER A 220 42.65 -20.75 34.47
C SER A 220 41.97 -20.64 33.12
N GLU A 221 41.97 -21.69 32.31
CA GLU A 221 41.31 -21.74 30.99
C GLU A 221 39.80 -21.48 31.10
N SER A 222 39.14 -22.14 32.04
CA SER A 222 37.69 -21.91 32.32
C SER A 222 37.38 -20.48 32.73
N GLN A 223 38.25 -19.84 33.50
CA GLN A 223 38.07 -18.42 33.92
C GLN A 223 38.27 -17.47 32.74
N ARG A 224 39.21 -17.77 31.82
CA ARG A 224 39.40 -16.98 30.58
C ARG A 224 38.20 -17.11 29.69
N ASP A 225 37.58 -18.27 29.58
CA ASP A 225 36.39 -18.48 28.79
C ASP A 225 35.18 -17.73 29.43
N THR A 226 35.05 -17.75 30.76
CA THR A 226 34.07 -16.96 31.48
C THR A 226 34.21 -15.45 31.16
N ILE A 227 35.43 -14.90 31.09
CA ILE A 227 35.67 -13.50 30.76
C ILE A 227 35.27 -13.22 29.29
N LYS A 228 35.61 -14.12 28.34
CA LYS A 228 35.18 -13.98 26.93
C LYS A 228 33.66 -14.02 26.78
N ASP A 229 32.99 -14.93 27.49
CA ASP A 229 31.54 -15.05 27.47
C ASP A 229 30.87 -13.78 28.04
N LYS A 230 31.38 -13.25 29.13
CA LYS A 230 30.90 -11.97 29.71
C LYS A 230 31.11 -10.80 28.77
N ARG A 231 32.28 -10.73 28.09
CA ARG A 231 32.53 -9.71 27.08
C ARG A 231 31.52 -9.82 25.93
N THR A 232 31.29 -11.04 25.43
CA THR A 232 30.35 -11.30 24.33
C THR A 232 28.91 -11.00 24.74
N GLY A 233 28.51 -11.43 25.94
CA GLY A 233 27.20 -11.13 26.51
C GLY A 233 26.97 -9.62 26.67
N ALA A 234 27.93 -8.90 27.26
CA ALA A 234 27.84 -7.45 27.44
C ALA A 234 27.78 -6.69 26.09
N ALA A 235 28.51 -7.16 25.07
CA ALA A 235 28.44 -6.60 23.73
C ALA A 235 27.06 -6.80 23.09
N ASN A 236 26.48 -8.00 23.21
CA ASN A 236 25.15 -8.30 22.70
C ASN A 236 24.06 -7.53 23.45
N ASP A 237 24.13 -7.48 24.78
CA ASP A 237 23.22 -6.67 25.61
C ASP A 237 23.27 -5.19 25.19
N THR A 238 24.47 -4.65 24.94
CA THR A 238 24.63 -3.27 24.47
C THR A 238 23.89 -3.06 23.14
N ARG A 239 24.04 -3.97 22.16
CA ARG A 239 23.35 -3.92 20.87
C ARG A 239 21.84 -3.99 21.04
N ASP A 240 21.36 -4.87 21.90
CA ASP A 240 19.92 -5.03 22.15
C ASP A 240 19.29 -3.81 22.83
N HIS A 241 19.97 -3.22 23.79
CA HIS A 241 19.52 -1.97 24.38
C HIS A 241 19.54 -0.81 23.39
N VAL A 242 20.52 -0.74 22.51
CA VAL A 242 20.57 0.25 21.43
C VAL A 242 19.41 0.05 20.44
N ARG A 243 19.09 -1.19 20.02
CA ARG A 243 17.92 -1.47 19.16
C ARG A 243 16.62 -1.00 19.80
N LYS A 244 16.46 -1.27 21.10
CA LYS A 244 15.29 -0.83 21.87
C LYS A 244 15.24 0.68 22.08
N ALA A 245 16.40 1.33 22.17
CA ALA A 245 16.45 2.77 22.33
C ALA A 245 16.03 3.51 21.05
N TYR A 246 16.45 3.03 19.88
CA TYR A 246 16.15 3.66 18.59
C TYR A 246 14.93 3.03 17.90
N ASN A 247 13.83 2.91 18.66
CA ASN A 247 12.57 2.31 18.15
C ASN A 247 11.52 3.35 17.72
N THR A 248 11.80 4.63 17.84
CA THR A 248 10.82 5.69 17.59
C THR A 248 11.29 6.64 16.50
N ILE A 249 10.43 6.84 15.49
CA ILE A 249 10.61 7.82 14.43
C ILE A 249 9.62 8.96 14.62
N LEU A 250 10.07 10.19 14.40
CA LEU A 250 9.24 11.38 14.46
C LEU A 250 8.98 11.86 13.02
N LEU A 251 7.70 11.84 12.64
CA LEU A 251 7.22 12.21 11.32
C LEU A 251 6.67 13.63 11.30
N PRO A 252 6.77 14.37 10.18
CA PRO A 252 6.11 15.66 10.02
C PRO A 252 4.58 15.50 10.02
N THR A 253 3.86 16.48 10.57
CA THR A 253 2.38 16.44 10.70
C THR A 253 1.67 17.69 10.19
N GLY A 254 2.39 18.69 9.74
CA GLY A 254 1.85 20.01 9.39
C GLY A 254 1.52 20.90 10.59
N GLY A 255 1.85 20.44 11.80
CA GLY A 255 1.71 21.18 13.05
C GLY A 255 3.06 21.48 13.71
N LEU A 256 2.99 22.04 14.93
CA LEU A 256 4.19 22.29 15.74
C LEU A 256 4.79 21.01 16.35
N GLU A 257 3.96 19.98 16.50
CA GLU A 257 4.35 18.68 17.05
C GLU A 257 4.51 17.66 15.93
N ARG A 258 5.49 16.76 16.09
CA ARG A 258 5.71 15.65 15.17
C ARG A 258 4.99 14.40 15.66
N GLU A 259 4.52 13.58 14.74
CA GLU A 259 3.93 12.29 15.04
C GLU A 259 5.02 11.33 15.54
N LEU A 260 4.78 10.70 16.68
CA LEU A 260 5.61 9.62 17.21
C LEU A 260 5.16 8.31 16.55
N PHE A 261 6.07 7.68 15.84
CA PHE A 261 5.84 6.41 15.18
C PHE A 261 6.76 5.35 15.79
N GLU A 262 6.17 4.41 16.50
CA GLU A 262 6.90 3.30 17.10
C GLU A 262 7.11 2.17 16.09
N LEU A 263 8.36 1.71 16.01
CA LEU A 263 8.73 0.57 15.18
C LEU A 263 8.26 -0.74 15.82
N SER A 264 7.97 -1.71 14.99
CA SER A 264 7.78 -3.09 15.39
C SER A 264 9.10 -3.66 15.95
N HIS A 265 9.01 -4.79 16.65
CA HIS A 265 10.22 -5.46 17.13
C HIS A 265 11.22 -5.70 16.00
N VAL A 266 12.47 -5.26 16.21
CA VAL A 266 13.57 -5.44 15.25
C VAL A 266 14.17 -6.83 15.42
N PRO A 267 13.99 -7.75 14.47
CA PRO A 267 14.57 -9.09 14.58
C PRO A 267 16.12 -9.04 14.49
N PRO A 268 16.82 -10.03 15.06
CA PRO A 268 18.29 -10.03 15.07
C PRO A 268 18.96 -9.98 13.69
N ASN A 269 18.28 -10.48 12.66
CA ASN A 269 18.76 -10.53 11.27
C ASN A 269 18.48 -9.26 10.46
N LYS A 270 17.84 -8.26 11.06
CA LYS A 270 17.55 -6.96 10.41
C LYS A 270 18.24 -5.82 11.14
N THR A 271 18.55 -4.77 10.40
CA THR A 271 18.95 -3.49 11.00
C THR A 271 17.73 -2.67 11.39
N VAL A 272 17.92 -1.69 12.27
CA VAL A 272 16.83 -0.80 12.69
C VAL A 272 16.25 -0.03 11.50
N LEU A 273 17.09 0.42 10.57
CA LEU A 273 16.63 1.17 9.40
C LEU A 273 15.86 0.29 8.40
N GLN A 274 16.26 -0.97 8.21
CA GLN A 274 15.47 -1.90 7.39
C GLN A 274 14.08 -2.13 7.98
N GLN A 275 13.98 -2.30 9.30
CA GLN A 275 12.68 -2.43 9.97
C GLN A 275 11.88 -1.14 9.88
N ALA A 276 12.52 0.01 9.99
CA ALA A 276 11.89 1.32 9.84
C ALA A 276 11.29 1.53 8.44
N GLU A 277 12.04 1.15 7.40
CA GLU A 277 11.56 1.20 6.01
C GLU A 277 10.32 0.32 5.81
N ASP A 278 10.38 -0.93 6.28
CA ASP A 278 9.28 -1.88 6.15
C ASP A 278 8.02 -1.40 6.91
N ASP A 279 8.18 -0.94 8.14
CA ASP A 279 7.06 -0.46 8.96
C ASP A 279 6.42 0.81 8.40
N LEU A 280 7.23 1.79 7.99
CA LEU A 280 6.72 3.04 7.44
C LEU A 280 5.99 2.82 6.10
N LEU A 281 6.48 1.91 5.26
CA LEU A 281 5.83 1.55 4.01
C LEU A 281 4.55 0.75 4.25
N SER A 282 4.59 -0.29 5.06
CA SER A 282 3.43 -1.16 5.32
C SER A 282 2.30 -0.43 6.02
N LYS A 283 2.60 0.54 6.89
CA LYS A 283 1.62 1.37 7.59
C LYS A 283 1.24 2.65 6.83
N GLY A 284 1.68 2.78 5.58
CA GLY A 284 1.31 3.89 4.69
C GLY A 284 1.80 5.27 5.15
N LYS A 285 2.90 5.34 5.91
CA LYS A 285 3.55 6.60 6.29
C LYS A 285 4.52 7.09 5.21
N LEU A 286 5.10 6.15 4.46
CA LEU A 286 5.86 6.40 3.24
C LEU A 286 5.19 5.72 2.06
N HIS A 287 5.32 6.30 0.89
CA HIS A 287 4.71 5.80 -0.34
C HIS A 287 5.77 5.53 -1.41
N ARG A 288 5.94 4.24 -1.80
CA ARG A 288 6.70 3.81 -3.00
C ARG A 288 5.85 3.86 -4.26
N GLN A 289 4.54 3.85 -4.08
CA GLN A 289 3.53 4.02 -5.12
C GLN A 289 2.43 4.91 -4.54
N PHE A 290 1.86 5.75 -5.36
CA PHE A 290 0.75 6.60 -4.94
C PHE A 290 -0.40 6.42 -5.92
N ASN A 291 -1.61 6.20 -5.38
CA ASN A 291 -2.77 5.93 -6.22
C ASN A 291 -3.18 7.20 -6.97
N PRO A 292 -3.21 7.19 -8.32
CA PRO A 292 -3.60 8.35 -9.12
C PRO A 292 -5.06 8.78 -8.89
N ASP A 293 -5.99 7.88 -8.58
CA ASP A 293 -7.37 8.25 -8.23
C ASP A 293 -7.43 9.04 -6.92
N LEU A 294 -6.68 8.59 -5.91
CA LEU A 294 -6.55 9.31 -4.65
C LEU A 294 -5.88 10.67 -4.85
N PHE A 295 -4.87 10.73 -5.71
CA PHE A 295 -4.22 11.97 -6.09
C PHE A 295 -5.21 12.94 -6.77
N ALA A 296 -5.97 12.46 -7.74
CA ALA A 296 -6.98 13.26 -8.42
C ALA A 296 -8.10 13.73 -7.48
N SER A 297 -8.56 12.87 -6.55
CA SER A 297 -9.59 13.23 -5.56
C SER A 297 -9.12 14.26 -4.53
N ARG A 298 -7.82 14.28 -4.20
CA ARG A 298 -7.20 15.26 -3.30
C ARG A 298 -6.67 16.49 -4.02
N TRP A 299 -6.99 16.66 -5.28
CA TRP A 299 -6.53 17.76 -6.12
C TRP A 299 -6.71 19.13 -5.45
N GLU A 300 -7.89 19.38 -4.87
CA GLU A 300 -8.18 20.64 -4.22
C GLU A 300 -7.38 20.92 -2.94
N SER A 301 -6.95 19.88 -2.26
CA SER A 301 -6.11 20.01 -1.05
C SER A 301 -4.62 20.14 -1.37
N LEU A 302 -4.15 19.43 -2.40
CA LEU A 302 -2.76 19.45 -2.86
C LEU A 302 -2.52 20.61 -3.85
N TRP A 303 -3.54 20.98 -4.63
CA TRP A 303 -3.52 22.03 -5.62
C TRP A 303 -4.33 23.22 -5.09
N LEU A 304 -4.00 24.42 -5.53
CA LEU A 304 -4.82 25.58 -5.15
C LEU A 304 -6.25 25.41 -5.70
N LYS A 305 -7.26 25.69 -4.89
CA LYS A 305 -8.68 25.58 -5.27
C LYS A 305 -9.03 26.29 -6.59
N THR A 306 -8.32 27.37 -6.89
CA THR A 306 -8.48 28.20 -8.09
C THR A 306 -7.53 27.84 -9.22
N ALA A 307 -6.51 26.99 -8.98
CA ALA A 307 -5.55 26.65 -10.02
C ALA A 307 -6.17 25.68 -11.02
N THR A 308 -6.24 26.11 -12.26
CA THR A 308 -6.68 25.30 -13.38
C THR A 308 -5.54 24.43 -13.91
N VAL A 309 -4.30 24.88 -13.68
CA VAL A 309 -3.05 24.26 -14.12
C VAL A 309 -2.04 24.35 -12.99
N ILE A 310 -1.21 23.35 -12.82
CA ILE A 310 -0.07 23.36 -11.88
C ILE A 310 1.15 22.83 -12.59
N THR A 311 2.32 23.46 -12.35
CA THR A 311 3.59 22.91 -12.83
C THR A 311 3.96 21.67 -12.01
N THR A 312 4.65 20.72 -12.63
CA THR A 312 5.10 19.51 -11.95
C THR A 312 6.15 19.82 -10.87
N GLU A 313 6.93 20.89 -11.04
CA GLU A 313 7.87 21.39 -10.03
C GLU A 313 7.14 21.94 -8.82
N ASP A 314 6.14 22.84 -8.99
CA ASP A 314 5.35 23.36 -7.89
C ASP A 314 4.60 22.25 -7.14
N LEU A 315 4.18 21.22 -7.88
CA LEU A 315 3.54 20.05 -7.29
C LEU A 315 4.53 19.26 -6.43
N TRP A 316 5.72 18.98 -6.97
CA TRP A 316 6.78 18.30 -6.20
C TRP A 316 7.18 19.10 -4.96
N ASP A 317 7.32 20.42 -5.11
CA ASP A 317 7.59 21.32 -4.00
C ASP A 317 6.52 21.22 -2.88
N LYS A 318 5.25 21.03 -3.23
CA LYS A 318 4.21 20.83 -2.22
C LYS A 318 4.41 19.52 -1.45
N PHE A 319 4.76 18.42 -2.13
CA PHE A 319 5.09 17.17 -1.45
C PHE A 319 6.36 17.27 -0.60
N ALA A 320 7.33 18.06 -1.01
CA ALA A 320 8.59 18.22 -0.29
C ALA A 320 8.49 19.20 0.89
N ARG A 321 7.67 20.26 0.76
CA ARG A 321 7.63 21.39 1.72
C ARG A 321 6.48 21.29 2.72
N ARG A 322 5.33 20.74 2.32
CA ARG A 322 4.15 20.70 3.18
C ARG A 322 4.18 19.45 4.06
N GLU A 323 4.30 19.66 5.36
CA GLU A 323 4.38 18.60 6.37
C GLU A 323 3.08 17.79 6.55
N ASP A 324 1.95 18.27 6.00
CA ASP A 324 0.66 17.57 5.94
C ASP A 324 0.46 16.77 4.63
N ALA A 325 1.40 16.86 3.68
CA ALA A 325 1.35 16.10 2.44
C ALA A 325 1.87 14.66 2.63
N PRO A 326 1.39 13.69 1.84
CA PRO A 326 1.95 12.34 1.83
C PRO A 326 3.45 12.35 1.55
N ILE A 327 4.22 11.53 2.27
CA ILE A 327 5.67 11.45 2.09
C ILE A 327 5.98 10.40 1.00
N LEU A 328 6.32 10.88 -0.20
CA LEU A 328 6.75 10.01 -1.30
C LEU A 328 8.22 9.60 -1.10
N THR A 329 8.58 8.35 -1.40
CA THR A 329 9.97 7.89 -1.23
C THR A 329 10.95 8.60 -2.17
N SER A 330 10.50 8.96 -3.36
CA SER A 330 11.31 9.67 -4.35
C SER A 330 10.42 10.47 -5.32
N VAL A 331 11.02 11.33 -6.11
CA VAL A 331 10.36 12.04 -7.21
C VAL A 331 9.78 11.07 -8.25
N HIS A 332 10.41 9.92 -8.44
CA HIS A 332 9.95 8.89 -9.38
C HIS A 332 8.53 8.38 -9.04
N VAL A 333 8.16 8.34 -7.75
CA VAL A 333 6.80 7.98 -7.34
C VAL A 333 5.77 8.98 -7.90
N LEU A 334 6.10 10.28 -7.88
CA LEU A 334 5.24 11.32 -8.46
C LEU A 334 5.17 11.18 -9.99
N GLN A 335 6.31 10.95 -10.65
CA GLN A 335 6.38 10.75 -12.10
C GLN A 335 5.50 9.57 -12.53
N GLU A 336 5.59 8.45 -11.83
CA GLU A 336 4.80 7.27 -12.11
C GLU A 336 3.30 7.50 -11.82
N THR A 337 2.97 8.23 -10.73
CA THR A 337 1.58 8.63 -10.43
C THR A 337 1.01 9.51 -11.54
N ILE A 338 1.81 10.43 -12.08
CA ILE A 338 1.39 11.28 -13.19
C ILE A 338 1.15 10.44 -14.44
N ARG A 339 2.06 9.53 -14.79
CA ARG A 339 1.93 8.65 -15.94
C ARG A 339 0.64 7.81 -15.85
N GLN A 340 0.39 7.19 -14.70
CA GLN A 340 -0.82 6.40 -14.46
C GLN A 340 -2.10 7.25 -14.43
N GLY A 341 -2.03 8.49 -13.97
CA GLY A 341 -3.17 9.40 -14.00
C GLY A 341 -3.54 9.84 -15.42
N VAL A 342 -2.54 10.07 -16.27
CA VAL A 342 -2.74 10.31 -17.71
C VAL A 342 -3.34 9.06 -18.38
N GLU A 343 -2.80 7.88 -18.10
CA GLU A 343 -3.29 6.59 -18.62
C GLU A 343 -4.78 6.38 -18.32
N ARG A 344 -5.22 6.77 -17.13
CA ARG A 344 -6.62 6.64 -16.66
C ARG A 344 -7.51 7.83 -16.97
N GLU A 345 -7.03 8.79 -17.75
CA GLU A 345 -7.78 9.99 -18.12
C GLU A 345 -8.24 10.86 -16.91
N LEU A 346 -7.49 10.79 -15.79
CA LEU A 346 -7.81 11.58 -14.60
C LEU A 346 -7.36 13.03 -14.71
N PHE A 347 -6.28 13.28 -15.44
CA PHE A 347 -5.71 14.59 -15.76
C PHE A 347 -4.79 14.50 -16.96
N GLY A 348 -4.56 15.62 -17.64
CA GLY A 348 -3.61 15.72 -18.74
C GLY A 348 -2.23 16.16 -18.26
N TYR A 349 -1.20 15.77 -19.01
CA TYR A 349 0.18 16.23 -18.85
C TYR A 349 0.62 16.97 -20.11
N GLY A 350 1.13 18.18 -19.99
CA GLY A 350 1.56 19.00 -21.11
C GLY A 350 2.93 19.63 -20.89
N LEU A 351 3.62 19.91 -22.01
CA LEU A 351 4.86 20.67 -22.02
C LEU A 351 4.61 22.05 -22.61
N LEU A 352 4.97 23.11 -21.88
CA LEU A 352 4.93 24.49 -22.38
C LEU A 352 5.99 24.69 -23.48
N LEU A 353 5.59 25.32 -24.59
CA LEU A 353 6.47 25.51 -25.76
C LEU A 353 7.53 26.58 -25.53
N ASP A 354 7.18 27.64 -24.82
CA ASP A 354 8.04 28.79 -24.55
C ASP A 354 8.08 29.13 -23.07
N ALA A 355 9.24 29.61 -22.63
CA ALA A 355 9.54 30.01 -21.26
C ALA A 355 8.81 31.28 -20.79
N ASP A 356 7.72 31.67 -21.43
CA ASP A 356 6.87 32.77 -20.98
C ASP A 356 6.07 32.34 -19.75
N GLN A 357 6.82 32.24 -18.64
CA GLN A 357 6.36 31.74 -17.34
C GLN A 357 5.20 32.56 -16.76
N ASP A 358 4.96 33.78 -17.24
CA ASP A 358 3.90 34.65 -16.74
C ASP A 358 2.50 34.34 -17.29
N LYS A 359 2.39 33.41 -18.23
CA LYS A 359 1.11 33.07 -18.88
C LYS A 359 0.81 31.58 -18.84
N LEU A 360 0.65 31.02 -17.66
CA LEU A 360 -0.01 29.73 -17.44
C LEU A 360 -1.48 29.79 -17.89
N LYS A 361 -1.74 30.40 -19.05
CA LYS A 361 -3.05 30.37 -19.68
C LYS A 361 -3.13 29.12 -20.51
N ALA A 362 -4.16 28.38 -20.27
CA ALA A 362 -4.50 27.15 -20.96
C ALA A 362 -4.46 27.23 -22.52
N ALA A 363 -4.51 28.43 -23.10
CA ALA A 363 -4.40 28.70 -24.53
C ALA A 363 -2.97 28.55 -25.13
N SER A 364 -1.93 28.29 -24.33
CA SER A 364 -0.54 28.27 -24.77
C SER A 364 -0.02 26.86 -25.14
N TYR A 365 -0.85 25.83 -25.05
CA TYR A 365 -0.44 24.46 -25.39
C TYR A 365 -0.64 24.21 -26.87
N ALA A 366 0.43 23.85 -27.57
CA ALA A 366 0.25 23.33 -28.92
C ALA A 366 -0.41 21.97 -28.86
N ARG A 367 -1.37 21.76 -29.72
CA ARG A 367 -1.99 20.48 -29.98
C ARG A 367 -0.92 19.40 -30.23
N GLY A 368 -1.07 18.20 -29.69
CA GLY A 368 -0.11 17.11 -29.78
C GLY A 368 1.03 17.16 -28.75
N LYS A 369 1.01 18.13 -27.82
CA LYS A 369 1.92 18.18 -26.66
C LYS A 369 1.24 18.02 -25.31
N VAL A 370 -0.04 17.72 -25.31
CA VAL A 370 -0.80 17.29 -24.12
C VAL A 370 -1.06 15.80 -24.24
N TYR A 371 -0.54 15.07 -23.27
CA TYR A 371 -0.73 13.63 -23.13
C TYR A 371 -1.98 13.38 -22.29
N PHE A 372 -2.91 12.57 -22.82
CA PHE A 372 -4.16 12.22 -22.13
C PHE A 372 -4.69 10.87 -22.66
N GLY A 373 -4.78 9.87 -21.78
CA GLY A 373 -5.23 8.53 -22.10
C GLY A 373 -4.11 7.49 -22.20
N GLU A 374 -4.53 6.23 -22.30
CA GLU A 374 -3.66 5.04 -22.20
C GLU A 374 -2.50 5.06 -23.21
N PHE A 375 -2.79 5.39 -24.46
CA PHE A 375 -1.77 5.37 -25.52
C PHE A 375 -0.76 6.50 -25.38
N ASP A 376 -1.22 7.67 -24.94
CA ASP A 376 -0.33 8.81 -24.68
C ASP A 376 0.60 8.51 -23.49
N ALA A 377 0.11 7.83 -22.48
CA ALA A 377 0.93 7.44 -21.32
C ALA A 377 2.06 6.48 -21.71
N VAL A 378 1.84 5.60 -22.70
CA VAL A 378 2.88 4.71 -23.24
C VAL A 378 3.93 5.50 -24.04
N GLU A 379 3.52 6.55 -24.74
CA GLU A 379 4.42 7.41 -25.52
C GLU A 379 5.23 8.37 -24.64
N MET A 380 4.79 8.63 -23.41
CA MET A 380 5.52 9.42 -22.43
C MET A 380 6.79 8.67 -21.99
N ARG A 381 7.94 9.04 -22.57
CA ARG A 381 9.23 8.41 -22.21
C ARG A 381 9.63 8.72 -20.79
N GLU A 382 9.47 9.99 -20.38
CA GLU A 382 9.79 10.46 -19.03
C GLU A 382 8.88 11.63 -18.68
N VAL A 383 8.34 11.62 -17.46
CA VAL A 383 7.60 12.75 -16.89
C VAL A 383 8.61 13.75 -16.35
N GLU A 384 8.70 14.91 -16.98
CA GLU A 384 9.59 15.98 -16.53
C GLU A 384 9.03 16.66 -15.29
N ILE A 385 9.91 16.93 -14.32
CA ILE A 385 9.59 17.73 -13.13
C ILE A 385 10.26 19.09 -13.30
N SER A 386 9.50 20.06 -13.79
CA SER A 386 10.01 21.40 -14.13
C SER A 386 8.89 22.43 -14.17
N GLN A 387 9.26 23.70 -14.30
CA GLN A 387 8.32 24.80 -14.48
C GLN A 387 7.62 24.80 -15.86
N ARG A 388 8.16 24.10 -16.85
CA ARG A 388 7.55 23.99 -18.17
C ARG A 388 6.62 22.77 -18.32
N ALA A 389 6.71 21.81 -17.43
CA ALA A 389 5.83 20.65 -17.42
C ALA A 389 4.63 20.91 -16.50
N VAL A 390 3.44 20.64 -17.00
CA VAL A 390 2.20 21.03 -16.32
C VAL A 390 1.19 19.89 -16.29
N LEU A 391 0.35 19.90 -15.25
CA LEU A 391 -0.84 19.08 -15.18
C LEU A 391 -2.09 19.93 -15.39
N LEU A 392 -3.02 19.39 -16.19
CA LEU A 392 -4.33 19.97 -16.47
C LEU A 392 -5.42 19.05 -15.93
N ARG A 393 -6.48 19.60 -15.35
CA ARG A 393 -7.65 18.80 -14.99
C ARG A 393 -8.28 18.16 -16.23
N ALA A 394 -8.81 16.94 -16.12
CA ALA A 394 -9.47 16.26 -17.23
C ALA A 394 -10.54 17.16 -17.90
N ALA A 395 -11.38 17.81 -17.13
CA ALA A 395 -12.40 18.73 -17.65
C ALA A 395 -11.82 19.90 -18.47
N GLN A 396 -10.59 20.35 -18.16
CA GLN A 396 -9.92 21.39 -18.93
C GLN A 396 -9.32 20.88 -20.23
N VAL A 397 -8.73 19.67 -20.19
CA VAL A 397 -8.27 19.01 -21.41
C VAL A 397 -9.43 18.87 -22.37
N GLN A 398 -10.56 18.36 -21.89
CA GLN A 398 -11.78 18.16 -22.67
C GLN A 398 -12.39 19.49 -23.18
N ALA A 399 -12.33 20.55 -22.39
CA ALA A 399 -12.86 21.87 -22.79
C ALA A 399 -11.97 22.60 -23.80
N GLN A 400 -10.64 22.39 -23.74
CA GLN A 400 -9.68 23.08 -24.60
C GLN A 400 -9.40 22.37 -25.91
N PHE A 401 -9.42 21.05 -25.86
CA PHE A 401 -9.14 20.20 -27.01
C PHE A 401 -10.43 19.45 -27.35
N PRO A 402 -11.16 19.89 -28.38
CA PRO A 402 -12.38 19.19 -28.79
C PRO A 402 -12.05 17.72 -29.06
N ALA A 403 -12.88 16.84 -28.55
CA ALA A 403 -12.76 15.41 -28.82
C ALA A 403 -12.90 15.13 -30.31
N ILE A 404 -12.31 14.04 -30.78
CA ILE A 404 -12.50 13.57 -32.17
C ILE A 404 -13.98 13.41 -32.48
N SER A 405 -14.42 13.88 -33.64
CA SER A 405 -15.81 13.77 -34.07
C SER A 405 -16.10 12.41 -34.78
N PRO A 406 -17.37 12.01 -34.89
CA PRO A 406 -17.75 10.82 -35.63
C PRO A 406 -17.35 10.87 -37.12
N GLU A 407 -17.40 12.05 -37.73
CA GLU A 407 -16.99 12.29 -39.10
C GLU A 407 -15.49 12.11 -39.27
N GLU A 408 -14.71 12.60 -38.33
CA GLU A 408 -13.25 12.41 -38.29
C GLU A 408 -12.87 10.92 -38.15
N VAL A 409 -13.62 10.12 -37.40
CA VAL A 409 -13.46 8.66 -37.37
C VAL A 409 -13.77 8.07 -38.73
N GLY A 410 -14.81 8.54 -39.39
CA GLY A 410 -15.15 8.14 -40.78
C GLY A 410 -14.05 8.44 -41.79
N MET A 411 -13.29 9.56 -41.61
CA MET A 411 -12.18 9.91 -42.50
C MET A 411 -10.99 8.95 -42.42
N VAL A 412 -10.76 8.33 -41.28
CA VAL A 412 -9.63 7.39 -41.07
C VAL A 412 -10.03 5.94 -41.21
N PHE A 413 -11.32 5.69 -41.33
CA PHE A 413 -11.82 4.36 -41.62
C PHE A 413 -11.68 4.06 -43.10
N HIS A 414 -10.92 3.03 -43.43
CA HIS A 414 -10.64 2.66 -44.84
C HIS A 414 -11.17 1.27 -45.18
N GLY A 415 -11.86 1.19 -46.31
CA GLY A 415 -12.34 -0.06 -46.85
C GLY A 415 -13.67 -0.55 -46.27
N GLU A 416 -13.95 -1.82 -46.47
CA GLU A 416 -15.21 -2.44 -46.03
C GLU A 416 -15.19 -2.83 -44.56
N ARG A 417 -14.00 -3.16 -44.03
CA ARG A 417 -13.79 -3.60 -42.66
C ARG A 417 -12.43 -3.15 -42.12
N GLN A 418 -12.41 -2.63 -40.92
CA GLN A 418 -11.18 -2.27 -40.21
C GLN A 418 -11.37 -2.53 -38.71
N THR A 419 -10.33 -3.01 -37.99
CA THR A 419 -10.44 -3.12 -36.52
C THR A 419 -10.49 -1.74 -35.89
N VAL A 420 -11.20 -1.64 -34.78
CA VAL A 420 -11.27 -0.39 -33.98
C VAL A 420 -9.87 0.07 -33.57
N GLU A 421 -8.97 -0.87 -33.23
CA GLU A 421 -7.57 -0.59 -32.92
C GLU A 421 -6.80 0.06 -34.05
N MET A 422 -6.94 -0.48 -35.28
CA MET A 422 -6.30 0.12 -36.47
C MET A 422 -6.85 1.52 -36.74
N ALA A 423 -8.18 1.69 -36.74
CA ALA A 423 -8.81 2.99 -36.95
C ALA A 423 -8.38 4.03 -35.90
N PHE A 424 -8.24 3.62 -34.63
CA PHE A 424 -7.71 4.44 -33.56
C PHE A 424 -6.25 4.85 -33.84
N GLY A 425 -5.40 3.89 -34.21
CA GLY A 425 -4.00 4.17 -34.55
C GLY A 425 -3.88 5.10 -35.77
N ASP A 426 -4.75 4.94 -36.78
CA ASP A 426 -4.78 5.81 -37.98
C ASP A 426 -5.26 7.22 -37.61
N ALA A 427 -6.29 7.35 -36.74
CA ALA A 427 -6.76 8.64 -36.23
C ALA A 427 -5.66 9.41 -35.52
N ARG A 428 -4.88 8.72 -34.68
CA ARG A 428 -3.76 9.35 -33.95
C ARG A 428 -2.63 9.84 -34.87
N ARG A 429 -2.39 9.14 -35.95
CA ARG A 429 -1.32 9.49 -36.93
C ARG A 429 -1.76 10.49 -37.99
N SER A 430 -3.05 10.65 -38.17
CA SER A 430 -3.59 11.49 -39.26
C SER A 430 -3.47 12.98 -38.94
N ALA A 431 -2.80 13.74 -39.80
CA ALA A 431 -2.75 15.20 -39.72
C ALA A 431 -4.10 15.88 -40.06
N ALA A 432 -5.04 15.14 -40.66
CA ALA A 432 -6.36 15.66 -41.02
C ALA A 432 -7.31 15.71 -39.80
N ILE A 433 -7.04 14.91 -38.79
CA ILE A 433 -7.86 14.87 -37.56
C ILE A 433 -7.64 16.13 -36.72
N GLN A 434 -8.72 16.84 -36.48
CA GLN A 434 -8.74 18.07 -35.69
C GLN A 434 -9.04 17.80 -34.19
N GLY A 435 -9.80 16.74 -33.88
CA GLY A 435 -10.16 16.35 -32.51
C GLY A 435 -9.04 15.65 -31.76
N MET A 436 -9.04 15.76 -30.44
CA MET A 436 -8.11 15.03 -29.58
C MET A 436 -8.48 13.54 -29.56
N VAL A 437 -7.52 12.67 -29.90
CA VAL A 437 -7.74 11.23 -30.00
C VAL A 437 -7.22 10.52 -28.76
N TYR A 438 -8.09 10.30 -27.78
CA TYR A 438 -7.87 9.42 -26.66
C TYR A 438 -8.98 8.38 -26.58
N LYS A 439 -8.78 7.29 -25.84
CA LYS A 439 -9.66 6.11 -25.88
C LYS A 439 -11.13 6.45 -25.61
N GLY A 440 -11.42 7.22 -24.55
CA GLY A 440 -12.79 7.61 -24.21
C GLY A 440 -13.46 8.39 -25.33
N ALA A 441 -12.83 9.46 -25.82
CA ALA A 441 -13.36 10.28 -26.91
C ALA A 441 -13.54 9.48 -28.20
N PHE A 442 -12.58 8.62 -28.55
CA PHE A 442 -12.68 7.80 -29.76
C PHE A 442 -13.84 6.80 -29.68
N PHE A 443 -14.03 6.15 -28.53
CA PHE A 443 -15.14 5.21 -28.33
C PHE A 443 -16.50 5.93 -28.35
N GLU A 444 -16.58 7.12 -27.78
CA GLU A 444 -17.77 7.96 -27.88
C GLU A 444 -18.06 8.39 -29.31
N ALA A 445 -17.03 8.80 -30.07
CA ALA A 445 -17.17 9.14 -31.48
C ALA A 445 -17.57 7.93 -32.34
N VAL A 446 -17.01 6.75 -32.07
CA VAL A 446 -17.44 5.50 -32.72
C VAL A 446 -18.91 5.22 -32.43
N CYS A 447 -19.31 5.30 -31.14
CA CYS A 447 -20.70 5.09 -30.75
C CYS A 447 -21.65 6.06 -31.46
N ALA A 448 -21.31 7.35 -31.49
CA ALA A 448 -22.08 8.38 -32.16
C ALA A 448 -22.13 8.18 -33.66
N GLY A 449 -21.02 7.79 -34.32
CA GLY A 449 -20.95 7.50 -35.74
C GLY A 449 -21.78 6.28 -36.15
N VAL A 450 -21.80 5.24 -35.31
CA VAL A 450 -22.68 4.08 -35.48
C VAL A 450 -24.14 4.49 -35.42
N LYS A 451 -24.54 5.30 -34.43
CA LYS A 451 -25.92 5.81 -34.31
C LYS A 451 -26.30 6.77 -35.41
N ALA A 452 -25.36 7.57 -35.90
CA ALA A 452 -25.55 8.42 -37.08
C ALA A 452 -25.61 7.65 -38.39
N GLY A 453 -25.24 6.36 -38.42
CA GLY A 453 -25.23 5.53 -39.62
C GLY A 453 -24.00 5.70 -40.52
N LEU A 454 -23.00 6.48 -40.10
CA LEU A 454 -21.77 6.75 -40.85
C LEU A 454 -20.96 5.49 -41.13
N PHE A 455 -20.96 4.57 -40.21
CA PHE A 455 -20.35 3.24 -40.29
C PHE A 455 -21.06 2.30 -39.31
N GLY A 456 -20.84 0.99 -39.48
CA GLY A 456 -21.34 -0.01 -38.53
C GLY A 456 -20.26 -0.45 -37.54
N TYR A 457 -20.66 -1.11 -36.47
CA TYR A 457 -19.78 -1.74 -35.49
C TYR A 457 -20.20 -3.17 -35.20
N THR A 458 -19.25 -4.07 -35.05
CA THR A 458 -19.47 -5.41 -34.50
C THR A 458 -18.33 -5.78 -33.53
N SER A 459 -18.67 -6.39 -32.43
CA SER A 459 -17.67 -6.81 -31.41
C SER A 459 -16.86 -8.05 -31.85
N ALA A 460 -17.39 -8.86 -32.77
CA ALA A 460 -16.72 -10.03 -33.35
C ALA A 460 -17.27 -10.35 -34.76
N PRO A 461 -16.54 -11.10 -35.58
CA PRO A 461 -16.96 -11.42 -36.96
C PRO A 461 -18.35 -12.04 -37.10
N ASN A 462 -18.80 -12.71 -36.05
CA ASN A 462 -20.06 -13.47 -36.01
C ASN A 462 -21.17 -12.78 -35.20
N VAL A 463 -20.96 -11.54 -34.78
CA VAL A 463 -21.97 -10.75 -34.05
C VAL A 463 -22.64 -9.80 -35.04
N PRO A 464 -23.96 -9.57 -34.92
CA PRO A 464 -24.66 -8.65 -35.77
C PRO A 464 -24.02 -7.26 -35.79
N VAL A 465 -23.96 -6.66 -36.97
CA VAL A 465 -23.47 -5.29 -37.14
C VAL A 465 -24.53 -4.31 -36.65
N LEU A 466 -24.12 -3.43 -35.75
CA LEU A 466 -24.94 -2.33 -35.24
C LEU A 466 -24.73 -1.11 -36.13
N ARG A 467 -25.81 -0.48 -36.63
CA ARG A 467 -25.78 0.76 -37.40
C ARG A 467 -27.13 1.45 -37.38
N GLY A 468 -27.12 2.77 -37.30
CA GLY A 468 -28.32 3.60 -37.38
C GLY A 468 -28.86 4.01 -36.00
N PRO A 469 -29.91 4.85 -35.97
CA PRO A 469 -30.41 5.46 -34.77
C PRO A 469 -30.94 4.48 -33.73
N ASP A 470 -31.38 3.30 -34.16
CA ASP A 470 -31.89 2.25 -33.28
C ASP A 470 -30.77 1.32 -32.74
N ALA A 471 -29.52 1.61 -33.08
CA ALA A 471 -28.40 0.81 -32.56
C ALA A 471 -28.29 0.96 -31.04
N ASP A 472 -28.54 -0.13 -30.32
CA ASP A 472 -28.36 -0.22 -28.88
C ASP A 472 -26.87 -0.45 -28.59
N ILE A 473 -26.13 0.66 -28.50
CA ILE A 473 -24.70 0.68 -28.29
C ILE A 473 -24.31 1.85 -27.38
N ALA A 474 -23.42 1.60 -26.42
CA ALA A 474 -22.79 2.59 -25.59
C ALA A 474 -21.25 2.52 -25.73
N SER A 475 -20.55 3.57 -25.34
CA SER A 475 -19.09 3.63 -25.48
C SER A 475 -18.36 2.51 -24.72
N HIS A 476 -18.92 2.02 -23.62
CA HIS A 476 -18.37 0.89 -22.88
C HIS A 476 -18.51 -0.48 -23.58
N ASP A 477 -19.37 -0.57 -24.62
CA ASP A 477 -19.51 -1.79 -25.44
C ASP A 477 -18.46 -1.88 -26.55
N ILE A 478 -17.80 -0.76 -26.86
CA ILE A 478 -16.76 -0.71 -27.87
C ILE A 478 -15.50 -1.43 -27.37
N ARG A 479 -14.91 -2.26 -28.24
CA ARG A 479 -13.66 -2.98 -27.98
C ARG A 479 -12.65 -2.70 -29.09
N PHE A 480 -11.37 -2.60 -28.76
CA PHE A 480 -10.31 -2.50 -29.76
C PHE A 480 -10.27 -3.69 -30.72
N SER A 481 -10.60 -4.89 -30.20
CA SER A 481 -10.76 -6.11 -31.03
C SER A 481 -12.01 -6.13 -31.88
N GLY A 482 -12.92 -5.18 -31.72
CA GLY A 482 -14.11 -5.03 -32.54
C GLY A 482 -13.78 -4.49 -33.93
N TRP A 483 -14.78 -4.38 -34.77
CA TRP A 483 -14.65 -4.00 -36.18
C TRP A 483 -15.56 -2.84 -36.51
N LEU A 484 -15.04 -1.86 -37.23
CA LEU A 484 -15.81 -0.88 -37.97
C LEU A 484 -16.17 -1.48 -39.36
N ILE A 485 -17.38 -1.25 -39.80
CA ILE A 485 -17.95 -1.80 -41.02
C ILE A 485 -18.38 -0.65 -41.92
N GLY A 486 -17.93 -0.67 -43.17
CA GLY A 486 -18.19 0.39 -44.12
C GLY A 486 -19.68 0.57 -44.45
N GLU A 487 -20.04 1.77 -44.87
CA GLU A 487 -21.42 2.15 -45.22
C GLU A 487 -22.03 1.23 -46.26
N ASN A 488 -21.24 0.82 -47.25
CA ASN A 488 -21.69 -0.02 -48.37
C ASN A 488 -21.82 -1.51 -48.03
N VAL A 489 -21.42 -1.95 -46.87
CA VAL A 489 -21.58 -3.34 -46.42
C VAL A 489 -23.03 -3.57 -46.05
N PRO A 490 -23.73 -4.52 -46.66
CA PRO A 490 -25.12 -4.81 -46.35
C PRO A 490 -25.29 -5.17 -44.88
N LEU A 491 -26.25 -4.52 -44.20
CA LEU A 491 -26.56 -4.84 -42.82
C LEU A 491 -27.31 -6.17 -42.74
N PRO A 492 -27.04 -6.97 -41.69
CA PRO A 492 -27.85 -8.15 -41.42
C PRO A 492 -29.33 -7.78 -41.28
N VAL A 493 -30.20 -8.72 -41.58
CA VAL A 493 -31.65 -8.55 -41.42
C VAL A 493 -31.99 -8.20 -39.97
N THR A 494 -32.87 -7.22 -39.79
CA THR A 494 -33.27 -6.71 -38.50
C THR A 494 -34.47 -7.47 -37.91
N ALA A 495 -34.70 -7.33 -36.59
CA ALA A 495 -35.85 -7.90 -35.91
C ALA A 495 -37.18 -7.36 -36.50
N ASP A 496 -37.22 -6.05 -36.87
CA ASP A 496 -38.42 -5.45 -37.49
C ASP A 496 -38.71 -6.04 -38.87
N GLU A 497 -37.67 -6.28 -39.66
CA GLU A 497 -37.82 -6.90 -40.97
C GLU A 497 -38.31 -8.34 -40.85
N ILE A 498 -37.78 -9.10 -39.88
CA ILE A 498 -38.23 -10.47 -39.63
C ILE A 498 -39.66 -10.50 -39.08
N ALA A 499 -40.03 -9.57 -38.19
CA ALA A 499 -41.40 -9.50 -37.67
C ALA A 499 -42.43 -9.22 -38.76
N ARG A 500 -42.07 -8.44 -39.79
CA ARG A 500 -42.96 -8.18 -40.96
C ARG A 500 -43.19 -9.42 -41.83
N LEU A 501 -42.31 -10.41 -41.77
CA LEU A 501 -42.46 -11.68 -42.51
C LEU A 501 -43.31 -12.70 -41.76
N MET A 502 -43.65 -12.42 -40.51
CA MET A 502 -44.53 -13.31 -39.75
C MET A 502 -45.95 -13.27 -40.29
N PRO A 503 -46.61 -14.44 -40.49
CA PRO A 503 -48.02 -14.48 -40.87
C PRO A 503 -48.88 -13.84 -39.80
N ALA A 504 -49.96 -13.15 -40.18
CA ALA A 504 -50.88 -12.48 -39.28
C ALA A 504 -51.56 -13.50 -38.32
N ASP A 505 -51.86 -14.67 -38.86
CA ASP A 505 -52.46 -15.79 -38.13
C ASP A 505 -51.68 -17.09 -38.34
N GLY A 506 -51.41 -17.79 -37.26
CA GLY A 506 -50.82 -19.11 -37.34
C GLY A 506 -49.33 -19.17 -36.97
N ARG A 507 -48.70 -20.24 -37.43
CA ARG A 507 -47.28 -20.55 -37.18
C ARG A 507 -46.52 -20.65 -38.46
N ILE A 508 -45.24 -20.31 -38.39
CA ILE A 508 -44.29 -20.48 -39.48
C ILE A 508 -43.09 -21.29 -39.03
N ALA A 509 -42.64 -22.25 -39.80
CA ALA A 509 -41.38 -22.92 -39.54
C ALA A 509 -40.22 -21.93 -39.69
N VAL A 510 -39.21 -22.00 -38.82
CA VAL A 510 -38.02 -21.11 -38.89
C VAL A 510 -37.33 -21.27 -40.26
N GLU A 511 -37.28 -22.47 -40.82
CA GLU A 511 -36.72 -22.75 -42.12
C GLU A 511 -37.48 -22.04 -43.25
N THR A 512 -38.82 -22.04 -43.19
CA THR A 512 -39.67 -21.32 -44.17
C THR A 512 -39.46 -19.80 -44.05
N LEU A 513 -39.39 -19.29 -42.83
CA LEU A 513 -39.09 -17.88 -42.56
C LEU A 513 -37.70 -17.49 -43.11
N PHE A 514 -36.71 -18.39 -42.97
CA PHE A 514 -35.38 -18.18 -43.55
C PHE A 514 -35.44 -18.01 -45.06
N GLN A 515 -36.13 -18.91 -45.75
CA GLN A 515 -36.31 -18.83 -47.22
C GLN A 515 -37.04 -17.54 -47.63
N ASN A 516 -38.09 -17.17 -46.92
CA ASN A 516 -38.83 -15.93 -47.17
C ASN A 516 -37.92 -14.70 -46.95
N ALA A 517 -37.12 -14.70 -45.91
CA ALA A 517 -36.19 -13.61 -45.60
C ALA A 517 -35.08 -13.52 -46.69
N VAL A 518 -34.50 -14.64 -47.12
CA VAL A 518 -33.52 -14.68 -48.21
C VAL A 518 -34.13 -14.17 -49.53
N ASN A 519 -35.33 -14.59 -49.85
CA ASN A 519 -36.03 -14.16 -51.09
C ASN A 519 -36.32 -12.65 -51.05
N GLN A 520 -36.62 -12.06 -49.90
CA GLN A 520 -36.98 -10.65 -49.80
C GLN A 520 -35.79 -9.73 -49.59
N TYR A 521 -34.79 -10.14 -48.83
CA TYR A 521 -33.66 -9.26 -48.39
C TYR A 521 -32.30 -9.68 -48.98
N GLY A 522 -32.21 -10.83 -49.66
CA GLY A 522 -30.99 -11.34 -50.27
C GLY A 522 -30.08 -12.13 -49.34
N THR A 523 -29.22 -12.99 -49.92
CA THR A 523 -28.28 -13.83 -49.19
C THR A 523 -27.16 -13.03 -48.51
N GLU A 524 -26.90 -11.82 -48.94
CA GLU A 524 -25.88 -10.94 -48.35
C GLU A 524 -26.31 -10.40 -46.99
N ARG A 525 -27.63 -10.23 -46.76
CA ARG A 525 -28.22 -9.75 -45.52
C ARG A 525 -28.72 -10.85 -44.59
N VAL A 526 -29.08 -12.00 -45.19
CA VAL A 526 -29.71 -13.11 -44.48
C VAL A 526 -28.82 -14.35 -44.50
N ASN A 527 -28.22 -14.66 -43.37
CA ASN A 527 -27.59 -15.94 -43.08
C ASN A 527 -28.19 -16.52 -41.81
N GLU A 528 -27.89 -17.78 -41.48
CA GLU A 528 -28.45 -18.47 -40.31
C GLU A 528 -28.24 -17.68 -39.00
N GLN A 529 -27.10 -17.04 -38.87
CA GLN A 529 -26.74 -16.31 -37.66
C GLN A 529 -27.47 -14.96 -37.54
N ALA A 530 -27.58 -14.22 -38.63
CA ALA A 530 -28.33 -12.96 -38.70
C ALA A 530 -29.81 -13.22 -38.40
N LEU A 531 -30.38 -14.25 -39.04
CA LEU A 531 -31.76 -14.67 -38.79
C LEU A 531 -31.97 -15.11 -37.35
N THR A 532 -31.08 -15.96 -36.83
CA THR A 532 -31.14 -16.41 -35.43
C THR A 532 -31.14 -15.22 -34.46
N SER A 533 -30.24 -14.28 -34.65
CA SER A 533 -30.13 -13.08 -33.83
C SER A 533 -31.39 -12.21 -33.89
N ALA A 534 -31.93 -11.98 -35.08
CA ALA A 534 -33.15 -11.21 -35.27
C ALA A 534 -34.38 -11.92 -34.65
N ILE A 535 -34.51 -13.23 -34.82
CA ILE A 535 -35.59 -14.02 -34.20
C ILE A 535 -35.47 -13.98 -32.67
N GLN A 536 -34.29 -14.24 -32.12
CA GLN A 536 -34.07 -14.20 -30.67
C GLN A 536 -34.39 -12.82 -30.08
N ARG A 537 -34.10 -11.75 -30.84
CA ARG A 537 -34.49 -10.40 -30.44
C ARG A 537 -36.00 -10.24 -30.45
N CYS A 538 -36.69 -10.66 -31.51
CA CYS A 538 -38.15 -10.65 -31.55
C CYS A 538 -38.80 -11.45 -30.40
N ILE A 539 -38.23 -12.61 -30.03
CA ILE A 539 -38.73 -13.40 -28.93
C ILE A 539 -38.52 -12.67 -27.58
N ARG A 540 -37.35 -12.03 -27.38
CA ARG A 540 -37.10 -11.21 -26.20
C ARG A 540 -38.00 -9.99 -26.11
N GLU A 541 -38.26 -9.34 -27.24
CA GLU A 541 -39.20 -8.22 -27.36
C GLU A 541 -40.67 -8.66 -27.37
N GLN A 542 -40.92 -9.98 -27.30
CA GLN A 542 -42.25 -10.60 -27.23
C GLN A 542 -43.15 -10.29 -28.46
N ARG A 543 -42.54 -10.06 -29.62
CA ARG A 543 -43.27 -9.86 -30.84
C ARG A 543 -43.91 -11.16 -31.37
N PHE A 544 -43.23 -12.28 -31.14
CA PHE A 544 -43.70 -13.65 -31.37
C PHE A 544 -42.84 -14.60 -30.49
N GLY A 545 -43.36 -15.80 -30.24
CA GLY A 545 -42.67 -16.82 -29.47
C GLY A 545 -42.18 -18.00 -30.31
N PHE A 546 -41.50 -18.95 -29.64
CA PHE A 546 -40.94 -20.16 -30.22
C PHE A 546 -41.65 -21.41 -29.70
N ALA A 547 -41.78 -22.41 -30.54
CA ALA A 547 -42.23 -23.76 -30.22
C ALA A 547 -41.31 -24.82 -30.86
N PRO A 548 -40.84 -25.85 -30.14
CA PRO A 548 -39.88 -26.82 -30.66
C PRO A 548 -40.52 -27.74 -31.72
N THR A 549 -41.84 -27.90 -31.72
CA THR A 549 -42.61 -28.69 -32.70
C THR A 549 -43.88 -27.95 -33.16
N ALA A 550 -44.48 -28.38 -34.25
CA ALA A 550 -45.71 -27.78 -34.80
C ALA A 550 -46.88 -27.83 -33.79
N THR A 551 -46.90 -28.79 -32.89
CA THR A 551 -47.98 -29.01 -31.90
C THR A 551 -47.65 -28.50 -30.52
N ALA A 552 -46.37 -28.15 -30.25
CA ALA A 552 -45.97 -27.63 -28.94
C ALA A 552 -46.55 -26.23 -28.71
N SER A 553 -46.73 -25.85 -27.43
CA SER A 553 -47.13 -24.49 -27.08
C SER A 553 -46.06 -23.49 -27.43
N VAL A 554 -46.46 -22.32 -27.97
CA VAL A 554 -45.54 -21.20 -28.26
C VAL A 554 -45.21 -20.50 -26.94
N ALA A 555 -43.91 -20.30 -26.69
CA ALA A 555 -43.42 -19.63 -25.48
C ALA A 555 -42.36 -18.57 -25.84
N PHE A 556 -42.20 -17.55 -25.01
CA PHE A 556 -41.13 -16.59 -25.10
C PHE A 556 -39.86 -17.10 -24.40
N ASP A 557 -39.48 -18.36 -24.69
CA ASP A 557 -38.30 -19.02 -24.12
C ASP A 557 -37.28 -19.37 -25.18
N LEU A 558 -36.05 -18.99 -24.93
CA LEU A 558 -34.92 -19.21 -25.85
C LEU A 558 -34.11 -20.48 -25.54
N ARG A 559 -34.40 -21.18 -24.43
CA ARG A 559 -33.62 -22.36 -24.00
C ARG A 559 -33.68 -23.53 -25.00
N GLU A 560 -34.80 -23.70 -25.67
CA GLU A 560 -35.02 -24.76 -26.64
C GLU A 560 -34.97 -24.25 -28.07
N PHE A 561 -34.54 -22.97 -28.28
CA PHE A 561 -34.51 -22.38 -29.62
C PHE A 561 -33.63 -23.17 -30.58
N SER A 562 -34.17 -23.49 -31.72
CA SER A 562 -33.46 -24.14 -32.82
C SER A 562 -34.01 -23.70 -34.16
N LEU A 563 -33.20 -23.79 -35.24
CA LEU A 563 -33.61 -23.46 -36.58
C LEU A 563 -34.67 -24.44 -37.19
N ARG A 564 -34.91 -25.55 -36.50
CA ARG A 564 -35.92 -26.56 -36.88
C ARG A 564 -37.28 -26.38 -36.19
N GLY A 565 -37.42 -25.37 -35.38
CA GLY A 565 -38.65 -25.08 -34.64
C GLY A 565 -39.63 -24.22 -35.41
N PHE A 566 -40.66 -23.77 -34.71
CA PHE A 566 -41.76 -22.97 -35.22
C PHE A 566 -41.87 -21.66 -34.47
N LEU A 567 -42.27 -20.60 -35.16
CA LEU A 567 -42.54 -19.28 -34.58
C LEU A 567 -44.04 -18.99 -34.71
N GLY A 568 -44.61 -18.30 -33.73
CA GLY A 568 -46.01 -17.93 -33.78
C GLY A 568 -46.41 -17.05 -32.57
N GLN A 569 -47.66 -16.64 -32.56
CA GLN A 569 -48.21 -15.93 -31.42
C GLN A 569 -48.46 -16.92 -30.27
N PRO A 570 -48.07 -16.62 -29.03
CA PRO A 570 -48.48 -17.42 -27.89
C PRO A 570 -50.01 -17.40 -27.75
N ALA A 571 -50.57 -18.48 -27.23
CA ALA A 571 -52.00 -18.51 -26.92
C ALA A 571 -52.35 -17.34 -26.00
N ALA A 572 -53.48 -16.69 -26.26
CA ALA A 572 -53.95 -15.60 -25.39
C ALA A 572 -54.03 -16.08 -23.93
N LEU A 573 -53.56 -15.23 -23.04
CA LEU A 573 -53.62 -15.53 -21.60
C LEU A 573 -55.08 -15.71 -21.16
N PRO A 574 -55.39 -16.65 -20.27
CA PRO A 574 -56.72 -16.79 -19.74
C PRO A 574 -57.23 -15.47 -19.12
N PRO A 575 -58.54 -15.16 -19.29
CA PRO A 575 -59.13 -13.98 -18.70
C PRO A 575 -58.81 -13.88 -17.20
N GLY A 576 -58.34 -12.74 -16.74
CA GLY A 576 -57.93 -12.51 -15.35
C GLY A 576 -56.48 -12.81 -15.03
N THR A 577 -55.65 -13.16 -16.03
CA THR A 577 -54.20 -13.33 -15.84
C THR A 577 -53.52 -11.95 -15.96
N ARG A 578 -52.79 -11.57 -14.92
CA ARG A 578 -52.01 -10.34 -14.90
C ARG A 578 -50.53 -10.68 -14.99
N VAL A 579 -49.83 -10.07 -15.92
CA VAL A 579 -48.39 -10.25 -16.08
C VAL A 579 -47.70 -8.94 -15.70
N ILE A 580 -46.87 -9.02 -14.66
CA ILE A 580 -46.07 -7.87 -14.19
C ILE A 580 -44.64 -8.15 -14.61
N ARG A 581 -44.03 -7.20 -15.36
CA ARG A 581 -42.66 -7.27 -15.83
C ARG A 581 -41.80 -6.25 -15.12
N PHE A 582 -40.65 -6.66 -14.70
CA PHE A 582 -39.62 -5.79 -14.11
C PHE A 582 -38.43 -5.76 -15.07
N GLN A 583 -38.05 -4.57 -15.53
CA GLN A 583 -36.89 -4.39 -16.38
C GLN A 583 -36.05 -3.23 -15.83
N GLY A 584 -34.78 -3.52 -15.51
CA GLY A 584 -33.83 -2.54 -15.02
C GLY A 584 -32.71 -3.17 -14.20
N ALA A 585 -31.73 -2.38 -13.84
CA ALA A 585 -30.70 -2.81 -12.91
C ALA A 585 -31.25 -2.74 -11.49
N VAL A 586 -31.17 -3.85 -10.76
CA VAL A 586 -31.60 -3.93 -9.36
C VAL A 586 -30.41 -4.17 -8.45
N THR A 587 -30.34 -3.48 -7.37
CA THR A 587 -29.41 -3.79 -6.31
C THR A 587 -29.98 -4.94 -5.44
N PRO A 588 -29.14 -5.62 -4.64
CA PRO A 588 -29.59 -6.76 -3.83
C PRO A 588 -30.72 -6.48 -2.84
N ILE A 589 -30.91 -5.23 -2.34
CA ILE A 589 -32.02 -4.89 -1.43
C ILE A 589 -33.37 -4.86 -2.15
N GLU A 590 -33.41 -4.27 -3.34
CA GLU A 590 -34.65 -4.17 -4.12
C GLU A 590 -35.04 -5.54 -4.64
N LEU A 591 -34.06 -6.39 -4.98
CA LEU A 591 -34.33 -7.80 -5.29
C LEU A 591 -35.02 -8.52 -4.12
N ALA A 592 -34.56 -8.27 -2.89
CA ALA A 592 -35.19 -8.83 -1.70
C ALA A 592 -36.62 -8.30 -1.51
N SER A 593 -36.86 -7.01 -1.75
CA SER A 593 -38.18 -6.39 -1.69
C SER A 593 -39.12 -6.96 -2.75
N ILE A 594 -38.61 -7.18 -3.97
CA ILE A 594 -39.36 -7.79 -5.08
C ILE A 594 -39.75 -9.25 -4.73
N LEU A 595 -38.80 -10.04 -4.24
CA LEU A 595 -39.04 -11.42 -3.80
C LEU A 595 -40.03 -11.51 -2.63
N GLN A 596 -39.94 -10.56 -1.70
CA GLN A 596 -40.87 -10.48 -0.58
C GLN A 596 -42.27 -10.10 -1.03
N THR A 597 -42.37 -9.16 -1.99
CA THR A 597 -43.65 -8.75 -2.60
C THR A 597 -44.24 -9.89 -3.45
N ALA A 598 -43.42 -10.58 -4.24
CA ALA A 598 -43.84 -11.75 -5.03
C ALA A 598 -44.34 -12.90 -4.11
N THR A 599 -43.66 -13.11 -2.97
CA THR A 599 -44.09 -14.10 -1.98
C THR A 599 -45.41 -13.71 -1.29
N ALA A 600 -45.63 -12.41 -1.04
CA ALA A 600 -46.87 -11.90 -0.49
C ALA A 600 -48.04 -12.06 -1.49
N LEU A 601 -47.79 -11.75 -2.77
CA LEU A 601 -48.77 -11.92 -3.86
C LEU A 601 -49.12 -13.40 -4.10
N SER A 602 -48.15 -14.31 -3.99
CA SER A 602 -48.39 -15.77 -4.12
C SER A 602 -49.28 -16.34 -2.99
N ARG A 603 -49.34 -15.66 -1.84
CA ARG A 603 -50.19 -16.03 -0.69
C ARG A 603 -51.65 -15.52 -0.79
N LEU A 604 -51.89 -14.54 -1.68
CA LEU A 604 -53.18 -13.87 -1.81
C LEU A 604 -54.09 -14.51 -2.86
N GLY A 605 -53.64 -15.51 -3.61
CA GLY A 605 -54.48 -16.13 -4.63
C GLY A 605 -54.08 -17.57 -4.95
N GLN A 606 -55.05 -18.37 -5.41
CA GLN A 606 -54.85 -19.76 -5.91
C GLN A 606 -54.09 -19.81 -7.25
N SER A 607 -53.34 -18.79 -7.61
CA SER A 607 -52.64 -18.66 -8.88
C SER A 607 -51.19 -19.10 -8.77
N GLN A 608 -50.72 -19.85 -9.78
CA GLN A 608 -49.32 -20.20 -9.93
C GLN A 608 -48.55 -18.96 -10.38
N LEU A 609 -47.65 -18.44 -9.52
CA LEU A 609 -46.75 -17.34 -9.88
C LEU A 609 -45.49 -17.93 -10.50
N HIS A 610 -45.25 -17.65 -11.77
CA HIS A 610 -43.96 -17.92 -12.43
C HIS A 610 -43.08 -16.67 -12.40
N LEU A 611 -42.04 -16.71 -11.58
CA LEU A 611 -41.03 -15.64 -11.55
C LEU A 611 -39.81 -16.07 -12.36
N ALA A 612 -39.52 -15.38 -13.48
CA ALA A 612 -38.28 -15.55 -14.22
C ALA A 612 -37.33 -14.37 -13.90
N LEU A 613 -36.23 -14.66 -13.24
CA LEU A 613 -35.22 -13.66 -12.89
C LEU A 613 -33.98 -13.87 -13.75
N LYS A 614 -33.53 -12.84 -14.50
CA LYS A 614 -32.25 -12.84 -15.17
C LYS A 614 -31.29 -11.96 -14.35
N LEU A 615 -30.31 -12.57 -13.70
CA LEU A 615 -29.28 -11.87 -12.93
C LEU A 615 -27.99 -11.88 -13.76
N GLU A 616 -27.47 -10.69 -14.10
CA GLU A 616 -26.12 -10.53 -14.64
C GLU A 616 -25.25 -9.90 -13.55
N LEU A 617 -24.23 -10.64 -13.06
CA LEU A 617 -23.21 -10.15 -12.15
C LEU A 617 -21.98 -9.79 -12.96
N THR A 618 -21.67 -8.48 -13.06
CA THR A 618 -20.43 -7.98 -13.66
C THR A 618 -19.50 -7.49 -12.58
N GLY A 619 -18.35 -8.16 -12.40
CA GLY A 619 -17.30 -7.79 -11.48
C GLY A 619 -16.11 -8.74 -11.57
N GLU A 620 -14.90 -8.28 -11.31
CA GLU A 620 -13.73 -9.14 -11.14
C GLU A 620 -13.88 -10.01 -9.90
N ILE A 621 -14.08 -11.31 -10.11
CA ILE A 621 -14.10 -12.31 -9.05
C ILE A 621 -12.69 -12.88 -8.96
N ASN A 622 -11.87 -12.37 -8.04
CA ASN A 622 -10.59 -12.98 -7.70
C ASN A 622 -10.83 -14.35 -7.04
N GLY A 623 -10.58 -15.42 -7.81
CA GLY A 623 -10.12 -16.77 -7.42
C GLY A 623 -10.75 -17.54 -6.25
N HIS A 624 -11.73 -17.03 -5.55
CA HIS A 624 -12.43 -17.75 -4.48
C HIS A 624 -13.89 -17.96 -4.87
N SER A 625 -14.31 -19.23 -4.90
CA SER A 625 -15.72 -19.61 -5.06
C SER A 625 -16.57 -18.94 -3.96
N VAL A 626 -17.17 -17.81 -4.32
CA VAL A 626 -18.14 -17.14 -3.43
C VAL A 626 -19.45 -17.88 -3.58
N THR A 627 -19.76 -18.76 -2.65
CA THR A 627 -21.11 -19.25 -2.44
C THR A 627 -21.91 -18.08 -1.87
N VAL A 628 -22.45 -17.26 -2.77
CA VAL A 628 -23.32 -16.16 -2.38
C VAL A 628 -24.63 -16.76 -1.90
N SER A 629 -24.83 -16.85 -0.60
CA SER A 629 -26.13 -17.19 -0.03
C SER A 629 -27.11 -16.08 -0.42
N LEU A 630 -28.30 -16.44 -0.88
CA LEU A 630 -29.40 -15.50 -1.20
C LEU A 630 -29.70 -14.49 -0.07
N THR A 631 -29.25 -14.76 1.14
CA THR A 631 -29.33 -13.88 2.31
C THR A 631 -28.39 -12.68 2.26
N GLN A 632 -27.26 -12.75 1.51
CA GLN A 632 -26.31 -11.65 1.37
C GLN A 632 -26.66 -10.70 0.20
N LEU A 633 -27.52 -11.13 -0.72
CA LEU A 633 -28.05 -10.31 -1.83
C LEU A 633 -29.10 -9.28 -1.39
N LYS A 634 -29.31 -9.11 -0.11
CA LYS A 634 -30.43 -8.35 0.47
C LYS A 634 -30.26 -6.85 0.60
N GLN A 635 -29.35 -6.17 -0.07
CA GLN A 635 -29.23 -4.71 0.15
C GLN A 635 -28.86 -3.86 -1.08
N ARG A 636 -29.80 -3.04 -1.60
CA ARG A 636 -29.80 -1.79 -2.40
C ARG A 636 -30.08 -1.88 -3.91
N ALA A 637 -31.18 -1.28 -4.37
CA ALA A 637 -31.59 -1.04 -5.77
C ALA A 637 -32.21 0.35 -5.99
N ALA A 638 -31.75 1.09 -6.96
CA ALA A 638 -32.18 2.50 -7.13
C ALA A 638 -33.05 2.81 -8.36
N THR A 639 -33.18 1.95 -9.39
CA THR A 639 -34.05 2.27 -10.56
C THR A 639 -34.61 1.02 -11.22
N LEU A 640 -35.88 0.73 -10.96
CA LEU A 640 -36.67 -0.30 -11.66
C LEU A 640 -37.77 0.33 -12.48
N ARG A 641 -37.85 -0.02 -13.77
CA ARG A 641 -39.01 0.29 -14.60
C ARG A 641 -39.96 -0.93 -14.53
N ILE A 642 -41.20 -0.68 -14.13
CA ILE A 642 -42.24 -1.70 -14.01
C ILE A 642 -43.22 -1.48 -15.15
N GLU A 643 -43.40 -2.49 -15.99
CA GLU A 643 -44.48 -2.53 -16.98
C GLU A 643 -45.51 -3.54 -16.50
N ASP A 644 -46.73 -3.07 -16.35
CA ASP A 644 -47.90 -3.88 -15.95
C ASP A 644 -48.82 -3.99 -17.16
N SER A 645 -49.05 -5.21 -17.61
CA SER A 645 -50.02 -5.48 -18.67
C SER A 645 -51.11 -6.39 -18.20
N GLU A 646 -52.33 -5.91 -18.21
CA GLU A 646 -53.52 -6.73 -17.99
C GLU A 646 -53.88 -7.40 -19.33
N GLY A 647 -54.06 -8.75 -19.29
CA GLY A 647 -54.49 -9.55 -20.43
C GLY A 647 -56.01 -9.71 -20.49
#